data_e9a3359ff27a2aca616bb1e3b146b898
#
_entry.id   e9a3359ff27a2aca616bb1e3b146b898
#
_cell.length_a   1.000
_cell.length_b   1.000
_cell.length_c   1.000
_cell.angle_alpha   90.00
_cell.angle_beta   90.00
_cell.angle_gamma   90.00
#
_symmetry.space_group_name_H-M   'P 1'
#
loop_
_entity.id
_entity.type
_entity.pdbx_description
1 polymer ?
#
loop_
_entity_poly.entity_id
_entity_poly.type
_entity_poly.pdbx_seq_one_letter_code
_entity_poly.pdbx_strand_id
1 'polypeptide(L)'
;MALKLDAKIPAGALAEKWSNHKTAIKVVSPANKRKLDIIIVGTGLGGASAAASLGELGYNVKVFCIQDSPRRAHSIAAQGGINAAKNYQNDNDSVYRLFYDTIKGGDYRAREANVYRLAEVSNLIIDQCVGQGVPFAREYGGLLANRSFGGAQVSRTFYARGQTGQQLLLGAYAALNKEIAAGSVKSYPRHEMLDIVIEDGEAKGIIARNLVTGEIERHGAHAVVIATGGYGNVFFLSTNAMASNGSAAFQCYRKGAGFANPCFTQIHPTCIPVHGDQQSKLTLMSESLRNDGRIWVPKKLEDVKAIRAGKLKPSQIAEEDRDYYLERRYPAFGNLVPRDVASRAAKERCDAGYGVNETGLAVYLDFKTAIERLGKETIKQRYGNLFDMYKEITDVDPYEQPMQIFPAVHYTMGGIWVDYNLMTTIPGLYAIGEANFSDHGANRLGASALMQGLADGYFVLPYTIGDYLSHKIQAPKVKTDTKAFDEAEKGVKEKIAKLLAINGKQSVDDIHKKLGHIMWENVGMARTKESLEKAITEIQALRKEFWKDVKVVGKENDFNVELEKALRLADFLELGELMARDALNREESCGGHFRTEHQTEEGEAKRDDENFVYAAVWEYKGMDQAPELTKEPLNFEFVHPAQRNYKD
;
A
#
# COMPACT_ATOMS: atom_id res chain seq x y z
N MET A 1 -16.32 12.25 -22.75
CA MET A 1 -15.12 13.11 -22.84
C MET A 1 -14.01 12.41 -22.08
N ALA A 2 -12.79 12.36 -22.63
CA ALA A 2 -11.66 11.82 -21.90
C ALA A 2 -11.39 12.63 -20.61
N LEU A 3 -10.84 11.99 -19.58
CA LEU A 3 -10.48 12.66 -18.33
C LEU A 3 -9.51 13.83 -18.61
N LYS A 4 -9.81 14.98 -18.04
CA LYS A 4 -8.88 16.11 -18.05
C LYS A 4 -7.94 16.01 -16.87
N LEU A 5 -6.71 15.59 -17.13
CA LEU A 5 -5.67 15.42 -16.12
C LEU A 5 -4.83 16.69 -16.04
N ASP A 6 -4.98 17.44 -14.96
CA ASP A 6 -4.14 18.57 -14.59
C ASP A 6 -3.50 18.30 -13.24
N ALA A 7 -2.23 17.97 -13.25
CA ALA A 7 -1.48 17.62 -12.04
C ALA A 7 -1.26 18.82 -11.10
N LYS A 8 -1.53 20.04 -11.55
CA LYS A 8 -1.41 21.32 -10.78
C LYS A 8 -0.06 21.48 -10.09
N ILE A 9 0.99 21.06 -10.75
CA ILE A 9 2.36 21.20 -10.24
C ILE A 9 2.75 22.68 -10.26
N PRO A 10 3.17 23.25 -9.11
CA PRO A 10 3.60 24.65 -9.05
C PRO A 10 4.83 24.91 -9.92
N ALA A 11 4.92 26.10 -10.48
CA ALA A 11 6.11 26.57 -11.19
C ALA A 11 7.26 26.88 -10.21
N GLY A 12 8.47 27.08 -10.74
CA GLY A 12 9.64 27.50 -9.98
C GLY A 12 10.60 26.36 -9.63
N ALA A 13 11.62 26.68 -8.85
CA ALA A 13 12.64 25.73 -8.43
C ALA A 13 12.05 24.60 -7.58
N LEU A 14 12.60 23.40 -7.73
CA LEU A 14 12.09 22.19 -7.05
C LEU A 14 11.98 22.37 -5.54
N ALA A 15 13.02 22.92 -4.91
CA ALA A 15 13.08 23.14 -3.46
C ALA A 15 12.11 24.22 -2.94
N GLU A 16 11.55 25.04 -3.82
CA GLU A 16 10.67 26.15 -3.46
C GLU A 16 9.20 25.89 -3.79
N LYS A 17 8.91 24.88 -4.62
CA LYS A 17 7.56 24.60 -5.10
C LYS A 17 6.54 24.48 -3.97
N TRP A 18 6.83 23.72 -2.93
CA TRP A 18 5.91 23.51 -1.83
C TRP A 18 5.74 24.76 -0.95
N SER A 19 6.82 25.42 -0.58
CA SER A 19 6.76 26.65 0.23
C SER A 19 5.99 27.76 -0.49
N ASN A 20 6.27 27.97 -1.77
CA ASN A 20 5.57 28.95 -2.61
C ASN A 20 4.09 28.59 -2.77
N HIS A 21 3.77 27.31 -2.97
CA HIS A 21 2.39 26.83 -3.06
C HIS A 21 1.60 27.10 -1.77
N LYS A 22 2.17 26.76 -0.60
CA LYS A 22 1.55 27.03 0.71
C LYS A 22 1.23 28.51 0.92
N THR A 23 2.07 29.40 0.44
CA THR A 23 1.84 30.86 0.58
C THR A 23 0.83 31.41 -0.41
N ALA A 24 0.65 30.74 -1.55
CA ALA A 24 -0.27 31.16 -2.62
C ALA A 24 -1.71 30.67 -2.42
N ILE A 25 -1.91 29.54 -1.74
CA ILE A 25 -3.25 28.99 -1.52
C ILE A 25 -4.02 29.76 -0.45
N LYS A 26 -5.34 29.71 -0.55
CA LYS A 26 -6.23 30.41 0.39
C LYS A 26 -6.36 29.66 1.71
N VAL A 27 -6.62 30.41 2.76
CA VAL A 27 -6.80 29.89 4.11
C VAL A 27 -8.21 30.19 4.60
N VAL A 28 -8.86 29.21 5.21
CA VAL A 28 -10.18 29.41 5.86
C VAL A 28 -9.98 29.96 7.25
N SER A 29 -10.70 31.02 7.61
CA SER A 29 -10.66 31.57 8.97
C SER A 29 -11.24 30.59 10.01
N PRO A 30 -10.81 30.62 11.28
CA PRO A 30 -11.33 29.74 12.32
C PRO A 30 -12.85 29.78 12.47
N ALA A 31 -13.47 30.96 12.33
CA ALA A 31 -14.92 31.11 12.41
C ALA A 31 -15.67 30.40 11.28
N ASN A 32 -15.08 30.35 10.07
CA ASN A 32 -15.66 29.66 8.94
C ASN A 32 -15.38 28.14 8.94
N LYS A 33 -14.23 27.71 9.47
CA LYS A 33 -13.93 26.27 9.61
C LYS A 33 -15.02 25.51 10.36
N ARG A 34 -15.59 26.10 11.42
CA ARG A 34 -16.68 25.51 12.21
C ARG A 34 -17.98 25.26 11.42
N LYS A 35 -18.12 25.84 10.24
CA LYS A 35 -19.30 25.68 9.36
C LYS A 35 -19.10 24.56 8.33
N LEU A 36 -17.89 24.07 8.18
CA LEU A 36 -17.49 23.16 7.11
C LEU A 36 -17.32 21.75 7.65
N ASP A 37 -17.93 20.80 6.95
CA ASP A 37 -17.92 19.38 7.30
C ASP A 37 -17.00 18.62 6.35
N ILE A 38 -16.18 17.73 6.92
CA ILE A 38 -15.26 16.86 6.19
C ILE A 38 -15.51 15.42 6.62
N ILE A 39 -15.65 14.52 5.64
CA ILE A 39 -15.67 13.08 5.86
C ILE A 39 -14.31 12.50 5.54
N ILE A 40 -13.78 11.65 6.44
CA ILE A 40 -12.57 10.87 6.21
C ILE A 40 -12.92 9.39 6.33
N VAL A 41 -12.63 8.62 5.30
CA VAL A 41 -12.87 7.18 5.24
C VAL A 41 -11.54 6.45 5.43
N GLY A 42 -11.40 5.77 6.55
CA GLY A 42 -10.18 5.07 6.95
C GLY A 42 -9.48 5.74 8.14
N THR A 43 -8.92 4.93 9.02
CA THR A 43 -8.28 5.36 10.27
C THR A 43 -6.86 4.82 10.45
N GLY A 44 -6.22 4.43 9.36
CA GLY A 44 -4.78 4.18 9.33
C GLY A 44 -3.99 5.49 9.55
N LEU A 45 -2.68 5.45 9.40
CA LEU A 45 -1.84 6.63 9.63
C LEU A 45 -2.28 7.85 8.84
N GLY A 46 -2.64 7.68 7.55
CA GLY A 46 -3.13 8.79 6.75
C GLY A 46 -4.45 9.37 7.27
N GLY A 47 -5.45 8.52 7.50
CA GLY A 47 -6.77 8.96 7.94
C GLY A 47 -6.78 9.50 9.37
N ALA A 48 -6.10 8.84 10.30
CA ALA A 48 -6.01 9.30 11.69
C ALA A 48 -5.27 10.64 11.82
N SER A 49 -4.15 10.81 11.10
CA SER A 49 -3.39 12.06 11.08
C SER A 49 -4.19 13.21 10.44
N ALA A 50 -4.88 12.95 9.35
CA ALA A 50 -5.74 13.93 8.70
C ALA A 50 -6.92 14.35 9.60
N ALA A 51 -7.62 13.39 10.21
CA ALA A 51 -8.73 13.66 11.11
C ALA A 51 -8.29 14.46 12.35
N ALA A 52 -7.17 14.09 12.95
CA ALA A 52 -6.60 14.83 14.08
C ALA A 52 -6.25 16.27 13.70
N SER A 53 -5.53 16.47 12.59
CA SER A 53 -5.11 17.79 12.13
C SER A 53 -6.29 18.67 11.77
N LEU A 54 -7.26 18.17 11.02
CA LEU A 54 -8.41 18.95 10.57
C LEU A 54 -9.35 19.27 11.73
N GLY A 55 -9.53 18.34 12.67
CA GLY A 55 -10.27 18.59 13.90
C GLY A 55 -9.62 19.68 14.76
N GLU A 56 -8.30 19.60 14.98
CA GLU A 56 -7.53 20.61 15.72
C GLU A 56 -7.59 21.99 15.06
N LEU A 57 -7.64 22.05 13.72
CA LEU A 57 -7.79 23.29 12.97
C LEU A 57 -9.20 23.91 13.07
N GLY A 58 -10.19 23.17 13.58
CA GLY A 58 -11.54 23.66 13.84
C GLY A 58 -12.61 23.26 12.82
N TYR A 59 -12.33 22.34 11.89
CA TYR A 59 -13.34 21.74 11.02
C TYR A 59 -14.21 20.74 11.78
N ASN A 60 -15.42 20.48 11.29
CA ASN A 60 -16.23 19.36 11.76
C ASN A 60 -15.86 18.11 10.96
N VAL A 61 -15.29 17.12 11.62
CA VAL A 61 -14.78 15.92 10.96
C VAL A 61 -15.61 14.70 11.38
N LYS A 62 -16.01 13.89 10.39
CA LYS A 62 -16.56 12.56 10.57
C LYS A 62 -15.54 11.56 10.06
N VAL A 63 -15.06 10.67 10.92
CA VAL A 63 -14.09 9.64 10.54
C VAL A 63 -14.70 8.25 10.63
N PHE A 64 -14.57 7.47 9.56
CA PHE A 64 -15.17 6.14 9.41
C PHE A 64 -14.11 5.07 9.50
N CYS A 65 -14.38 4.06 10.33
CA CYS A 65 -13.50 2.93 10.56
C CYS A 65 -14.28 1.63 10.37
N ILE A 66 -13.79 0.77 9.49
CA ILE A 66 -14.42 -0.55 9.25
C ILE A 66 -14.23 -1.50 10.46
N GLN A 67 -13.15 -1.32 11.21
CA GLN A 67 -12.87 -2.10 12.42
C GLN A 67 -13.60 -1.50 13.65
N ASP A 68 -13.57 -2.23 14.75
CA ASP A 68 -14.11 -1.79 16.04
C ASP A 68 -13.28 -0.66 16.69
N SER A 69 -12.04 -0.49 16.26
CA SER A 69 -11.13 0.54 16.75
C SER A 69 -10.19 1.02 15.65
N PRO A 70 -9.91 2.34 15.59
CA PRO A 70 -8.86 2.91 14.73
C PRO A 70 -7.48 2.26 14.89
N ARG A 71 -7.17 1.75 16.07
CA ARG A 71 -5.90 1.05 16.36
C ARG A 71 -5.70 -0.26 15.60
N ARG A 72 -6.73 -0.78 14.92
CA ARG A 72 -6.67 -2.03 14.16
C ARG A 72 -6.44 -1.83 12.66
N ALA A 73 -6.12 -0.62 12.24
CA ALA A 73 -5.75 -0.34 10.86
C ALA A 73 -4.46 -1.07 10.46
N HIS A 74 -4.31 -1.36 9.17
CA HIS A 74 -3.15 -2.10 8.65
C HIS A 74 -1.79 -1.49 9.04
N SER A 75 -1.71 -0.17 9.23
CA SER A 75 -0.49 0.52 9.67
C SER A 75 0.16 -0.11 10.90
N ILE A 76 -0.62 -0.75 11.78
CA ILE A 76 -0.11 -1.44 12.98
C ILE A 76 0.85 -2.60 12.63
N ALA A 77 0.70 -3.20 11.46
CA ALA A 77 1.49 -4.36 11.04
C ALA A 77 2.89 -3.99 10.50
N ALA A 78 3.18 -2.72 10.24
CA ALA A 78 4.47 -2.28 9.73
C ALA A 78 5.55 -2.35 10.82
N GLN A 79 6.66 -3.01 10.52
CA GLN A 79 7.70 -3.35 11.50
C GLN A 79 9.00 -2.58 11.30
N GLY A 80 9.37 -2.33 10.04
CA GLY A 80 10.72 -1.96 9.65
C GLY A 80 11.17 -0.57 10.10
N GLY A 81 10.38 0.45 9.88
CA GLY A 81 10.76 1.83 10.19
C GLY A 81 10.08 2.86 9.32
N ILE A 82 10.52 4.10 9.48
CA ILE A 82 10.08 5.27 8.71
C ILE A 82 11.29 6.11 8.28
N ASN A 83 11.33 6.48 7.00
CA ASN A 83 12.42 7.28 6.43
C ASN A 83 12.25 8.77 6.76
N ALA A 84 13.38 9.44 6.99
CA ALA A 84 13.47 10.90 7.01
C ALA A 84 14.88 11.35 6.66
N ALA A 85 15.01 12.47 5.94
CA ALA A 85 16.28 13.01 5.47
C ALA A 85 16.99 13.87 6.56
N LYS A 86 17.21 13.29 7.74
CA LYS A 86 17.80 13.99 8.91
C LYS A 86 19.33 14.02 8.92
N ASN A 87 19.97 13.14 8.17
CA ASN A 87 21.42 13.00 8.11
C ASN A 87 22.12 12.88 9.49
N TYR A 88 21.52 12.16 10.44
CA TYR A 88 22.08 12.02 11.81
C TYR A 88 23.39 11.23 11.85
N GLN A 89 23.61 10.33 10.90
CA GLN A 89 24.87 9.58 10.79
C GLN A 89 25.96 10.33 10.02
N ASN A 90 25.64 11.50 9.49
CA ASN A 90 26.55 12.31 8.69
C ASN A 90 27.15 11.53 7.49
N ASP A 91 26.35 10.69 6.87
CA ASP A 91 26.67 9.83 5.73
C ASP A 91 26.23 10.43 4.37
N ASN A 92 26.14 11.77 4.32
CA ASN A 92 25.77 12.57 3.17
C ASN A 92 24.32 12.37 2.71
N ASP A 93 23.40 12.06 3.63
CA ASP A 93 21.98 12.09 3.32
C ASP A 93 21.46 13.54 3.23
N SER A 94 20.40 13.75 2.47
CA SER A 94 19.75 15.04 2.29
C SER A 94 18.33 14.86 1.74
N VAL A 95 17.53 15.94 1.77
CA VAL A 95 16.22 15.98 1.13
C VAL A 95 16.33 15.62 -0.36
N TYR A 96 17.32 16.20 -1.06
CA TYR A 96 17.55 15.92 -2.49
C TYR A 96 17.95 14.44 -2.70
N ARG A 97 18.77 13.86 -1.83
CA ARG A 97 19.17 12.46 -1.96
C ARG A 97 17.98 11.51 -1.71
N LEU A 98 17.15 11.77 -0.70
CA LEU A 98 15.93 10.99 -0.49
C LEU A 98 14.97 11.09 -1.67
N PHE A 99 14.80 12.29 -2.22
CA PHE A 99 14.05 12.52 -3.45
C PHE A 99 14.61 11.71 -4.63
N TYR A 100 15.90 11.83 -4.88
CA TYR A 100 16.58 11.12 -5.97
C TYR A 100 16.45 9.60 -5.85
N ASP A 101 16.74 9.07 -4.66
CA ASP A 101 16.63 7.63 -4.38
C ASP A 101 15.20 7.12 -4.57
N THR A 102 14.20 7.93 -4.19
CA THR A 102 12.77 7.57 -4.35
C THR A 102 12.37 7.55 -5.83
N ILE A 103 12.77 8.55 -6.61
CA ILE A 103 12.51 8.61 -8.06
C ILE A 103 13.19 7.43 -8.77
N LYS A 104 14.49 7.23 -8.50
CA LYS A 104 15.26 6.13 -9.09
C LYS A 104 14.73 4.76 -8.67
N GLY A 105 14.46 4.59 -7.37
CA GLY A 105 13.92 3.35 -6.83
C GLY A 105 12.54 3.01 -7.38
N GLY A 106 11.74 4.01 -7.71
CA GLY A 106 10.43 3.91 -8.37
C GLY A 106 10.48 3.83 -9.90
N ASP A 107 11.66 3.64 -10.47
CA ASP A 107 11.89 3.52 -11.92
C ASP A 107 11.36 4.69 -12.74
N TYR A 108 11.49 5.91 -12.20
CA TYR A 108 11.09 7.14 -12.89
C TYR A 108 9.64 7.13 -13.37
N ARG A 109 8.73 6.59 -12.56
CA ARG A 109 7.29 6.54 -12.84
C ARG A 109 6.45 7.32 -11.81
N ALA A 110 7.07 8.35 -11.20
CA ALA A 110 6.44 9.28 -10.27
C ALA A 110 6.72 10.74 -10.68
N ARG A 111 5.94 11.68 -10.12
CA ARG A 111 6.11 13.12 -10.34
C ARG A 111 7.22 13.67 -9.45
N GLU A 112 8.21 14.34 -10.01
CA GLU A 112 9.32 14.94 -9.25
C GLU A 112 8.85 15.87 -8.12
N ALA A 113 7.91 16.76 -8.40
CA ALA A 113 7.44 17.73 -7.42
C ALA A 113 6.79 17.10 -6.21
N ASN A 114 5.97 16.07 -6.40
CA ASN A 114 5.30 15.35 -5.33
C ASN A 114 6.32 14.58 -4.47
N VAL A 115 7.28 13.91 -5.10
CA VAL A 115 8.33 13.15 -4.41
C VAL A 115 9.26 14.06 -3.63
N TYR A 116 9.63 15.22 -4.19
CA TYR A 116 10.46 16.19 -3.48
C TYR A 116 9.73 16.74 -2.24
N ARG A 117 8.45 17.08 -2.37
CA ARG A 117 7.63 17.51 -1.23
C ARG A 117 7.59 16.44 -0.13
N LEU A 118 7.42 15.18 -0.49
CA LEU A 118 7.45 14.08 0.46
C LEU A 118 8.78 14.00 1.21
N ALA A 119 9.90 14.11 0.50
CA ALA A 119 11.23 14.12 1.09
C ALA A 119 11.45 15.33 2.02
N GLU A 120 10.99 16.51 1.61
CA GLU A 120 11.08 17.75 2.37
C GLU A 120 10.33 17.67 3.71
N VAL A 121 9.08 17.21 3.70
CA VAL A 121 8.26 17.14 4.92
C VAL A 121 8.62 15.96 5.83
N SER A 122 9.41 15.00 5.36
CA SER A 122 9.81 13.82 6.14
C SER A 122 10.46 14.17 7.47
N ASN A 123 11.26 15.23 7.49
CA ASN A 123 11.94 15.71 8.71
C ASN A 123 10.94 16.21 9.76
N LEU A 124 9.91 16.90 9.35
CA LEU A 124 8.84 17.41 10.22
C LEU A 124 8.01 16.27 10.82
N ILE A 125 7.81 15.20 10.06
CA ILE A 125 7.08 14.01 10.52
C ILE A 125 7.76 13.39 11.73
N ILE A 126 9.08 13.19 11.67
CA ILE A 126 9.84 12.60 12.77
C ILE A 126 9.75 13.48 14.02
N ASP A 127 9.91 14.79 13.87
CA ASP A 127 9.83 15.73 14.99
C ASP A 127 8.45 15.69 15.66
N GLN A 128 7.38 15.64 14.86
CA GLN A 128 6.02 15.51 15.37
C GLN A 128 5.79 14.17 16.08
N CYS A 129 6.24 13.07 15.51
CA CYS A 129 6.11 11.75 16.13
C CYS A 129 6.85 11.67 17.47
N VAL A 130 8.05 12.26 17.58
CA VAL A 130 8.76 12.39 18.86
C VAL A 130 7.96 13.22 19.85
N GLY A 131 7.40 14.34 19.42
CA GLY A 131 6.52 15.18 20.23
C GLY A 131 5.23 14.48 20.70
N GLN A 132 4.75 13.51 19.94
CA GLN A 132 3.60 12.65 20.29
C GLN A 132 3.97 11.48 21.20
N GLY A 133 5.26 11.32 21.56
CA GLY A 133 5.72 10.27 22.46
C GLY A 133 6.02 8.93 21.78
N VAL A 134 6.22 8.91 20.47
CA VAL A 134 6.65 7.68 19.77
C VAL A 134 8.03 7.26 20.26
N PRO A 135 8.20 6.04 20.82
CA PRO A 135 9.43 5.60 21.46
C PRO A 135 10.42 5.06 20.43
N PHE A 136 10.94 5.92 19.57
CA PHE A 136 12.01 5.55 18.66
C PHE A 136 13.25 5.07 19.41
N ALA A 137 13.94 4.10 18.83
CA ALA A 137 15.25 3.69 19.32
C ALA A 137 16.23 4.88 19.34
N ARG A 138 17.13 4.90 20.34
CA ARG A 138 18.10 5.98 20.52
C ARG A 138 19.51 5.43 20.63
N GLU A 139 20.46 6.22 20.16
CA GLU A 139 21.88 6.03 20.39
C GLU A 139 22.25 6.38 21.84
N TYR A 140 23.43 5.96 22.27
CA TYR A 140 23.93 6.24 23.63
C TYR A 140 23.90 7.73 23.97
N GLY A 141 24.22 8.60 23.02
CA GLY A 141 24.20 10.07 23.19
C GLY A 141 22.79 10.68 23.17
N GLY A 142 21.74 9.90 23.08
CA GLY A 142 20.35 10.38 23.13
C GLY A 142 19.74 10.77 21.78
N LEU A 143 20.50 10.84 20.71
CA LEU A 143 19.99 11.04 19.36
C LEU A 143 19.15 9.82 18.93
N LEU A 144 18.18 10.05 18.03
CA LEU A 144 17.40 8.96 17.45
C LEU A 144 18.31 8.05 16.63
N ALA A 145 18.24 6.75 16.90
CA ALA A 145 18.94 5.76 16.12
C ALA A 145 18.31 5.63 14.73
N ASN A 146 19.14 5.49 13.72
CA ASN A 146 18.69 5.21 12.36
C ASN A 146 19.59 4.16 11.71
N ARG A 147 19.10 3.58 10.62
CA ARG A 147 19.78 2.52 9.87
C ARG A 147 19.50 2.63 8.38
N SER A 148 20.32 1.99 7.57
CA SER A 148 20.00 1.76 6.16
C SER A 148 18.86 0.74 6.03
N PHE A 149 18.16 0.80 4.91
CA PHE A 149 17.03 -0.08 4.62
C PHE A 149 17.07 -0.45 3.12
N GLY A 150 16.36 -1.50 2.73
CA GLY A 150 16.41 -2.02 1.37
C GLY A 150 16.22 -0.95 0.29
N GLY A 151 17.15 -0.86 -0.63
CA GLY A 151 17.20 0.13 -1.70
C GLY A 151 17.92 1.45 -1.36
N ALA A 152 18.43 1.63 -0.13
CA ALA A 152 19.17 2.80 0.28
C ALA A 152 20.56 2.46 0.83
N GLN A 153 21.57 3.26 0.47
CA GLN A 153 22.94 3.11 0.94
C GLN A 153 23.28 4.04 2.12
N VAL A 154 22.32 4.84 2.59
CA VAL A 154 22.46 5.76 3.70
C VAL A 154 21.53 5.39 4.85
N SER A 155 21.89 5.79 6.06
CA SER A 155 21.14 5.53 7.29
C SER A 155 20.10 6.63 7.51
N ARG A 156 18.87 6.40 7.04
CA ARG A 156 17.76 7.35 7.14
C ARG A 156 16.49 6.77 7.75
N THR A 157 16.49 5.49 8.12
CA THR A 157 15.30 4.82 8.63
C THR A 157 15.29 4.83 10.14
N PHE A 158 14.32 5.54 10.71
CA PHE A 158 14.03 5.61 12.14
C PHE A 158 13.09 4.47 12.52
N TYR A 159 13.22 3.89 13.71
CA TYR A 159 12.51 2.66 14.05
C TYR A 159 12.24 2.51 15.55
N ALA A 160 11.23 1.72 15.88
CA ALA A 160 10.89 1.27 17.22
C ALA A 160 10.92 -0.28 17.27
N ARG A 161 12.06 -0.85 16.97
CA ARG A 161 12.45 -2.28 17.09
C ARG A 161 11.33 -3.30 16.82
N GLY A 162 10.87 -3.37 15.56
CA GLY A 162 9.83 -4.31 15.12
C GLY A 162 8.39 -3.86 15.40
N GLN A 163 8.20 -2.73 16.07
CA GLN A 163 6.89 -2.18 16.42
C GLN A 163 6.67 -0.77 15.85
N THR A 164 7.40 -0.37 14.83
CA THR A 164 7.38 1.02 14.33
C THR A 164 5.98 1.45 13.91
N GLY A 165 5.28 0.65 13.12
CA GLY A 165 3.92 0.96 12.68
C GLY A 165 2.93 1.04 13.83
N GLN A 166 3.03 0.13 14.79
CA GLN A 166 2.20 0.15 15.99
C GLN A 166 2.39 1.43 16.80
N GLN A 167 3.63 1.82 17.05
CA GLN A 167 3.93 3.00 17.86
C GLN A 167 3.55 4.31 17.16
N LEU A 168 3.78 4.40 15.84
CA LEU A 168 3.32 5.53 15.03
C LEU A 168 1.79 5.63 15.01
N LEU A 169 1.09 4.51 14.85
CA LEU A 169 -0.37 4.48 14.84
C LEU A 169 -0.94 4.88 16.21
N LEU A 170 -0.33 4.44 17.31
CA LEU A 170 -0.73 4.86 18.65
C LEU A 170 -0.56 6.36 18.87
N GLY A 171 0.52 6.96 18.34
CA GLY A 171 0.72 8.40 18.36
C GLY A 171 -0.36 9.17 17.58
N ALA A 172 -0.67 8.75 16.37
CA ALA A 172 -1.74 9.33 15.56
C ALA A 172 -3.13 9.10 16.19
N TYR A 173 -3.36 7.92 16.76
CA TYR A 173 -4.60 7.61 17.48
C TYR A 173 -4.78 8.47 18.72
N ALA A 174 -3.72 8.73 19.48
CA ALA A 174 -3.79 9.62 20.63
C ALA A 174 -4.18 11.06 20.23
N ALA A 175 -3.58 11.58 19.15
CA ALA A 175 -3.95 12.87 18.57
C ALA A 175 -5.41 12.90 18.09
N LEU A 176 -5.86 11.84 17.40
CA LEU A 176 -7.25 11.69 16.96
C LEU A 176 -8.22 11.64 18.15
N ASN A 177 -7.89 10.88 19.18
CA ASN A 177 -8.73 10.70 20.36
C ASN A 177 -8.91 12.00 21.16
N LYS A 178 -7.87 12.83 21.20
CA LYS A 178 -7.96 14.19 21.76
C LYS A 178 -9.06 15.00 21.08
N GLU A 179 -9.12 14.97 19.75
CA GLU A 179 -10.11 15.71 18.97
C GLU A 179 -11.52 15.08 19.05
N ILE A 180 -11.62 13.77 19.18
CA ILE A 180 -12.89 13.08 19.48
C ILE A 180 -13.42 13.54 20.85
N ALA A 181 -12.58 13.58 21.87
CA ALA A 181 -12.94 14.03 23.21
C ALA A 181 -13.33 15.52 23.23
N ALA A 182 -12.69 16.35 22.41
CA ALA A 182 -13.01 17.77 22.25
C ALA A 182 -14.32 18.01 21.44
N GLY A 183 -14.83 16.99 20.76
CA GLY A 183 -16.07 17.07 19.95
C GLY A 183 -15.89 17.62 18.54
N SER A 184 -14.67 17.94 18.11
CA SER A 184 -14.38 18.38 16.74
C SER A 184 -14.39 17.22 15.74
N VAL A 185 -14.13 15.99 16.20
CA VAL A 185 -14.16 14.77 15.40
C VAL A 185 -15.21 13.82 15.95
N LYS A 186 -16.10 13.33 15.09
CA LYS A 186 -17.03 12.24 15.39
C LYS A 186 -16.55 10.96 14.73
N SER A 187 -16.33 9.91 15.52
CA SER A 187 -15.86 8.61 15.05
C SER A 187 -17.02 7.65 14.82
N TYR A 188 -16.95 6.91 13.71
CA TYR A 188 -17.90 5.89 13.29
C TYR A 188 -17.18 4.55 13.13
N PRO A 189 -16.89 3.82 14.23
CA PRO A 189 -16.34 2.48 14.15
C PRO A 189 -17.39 1.50 13.62
N ARG A 190 -16.95 0.40 13.02
CA ARG A 190 -17.84 -0.60 12.39
C ARG A 190 -18.78 0.00 11.34
N HIS A 191 -18.26 0.94 10.55
CA HIS A 191 -18.96 1.48 9.40
C HIS A 191 -18.13 1.31 8.15
N GLU A 192 -18.75 0.84 7.08
CA GLU A 192 -18.13 0.68 5.77
C GLU A 192 -18.76 1.63 4.76
N MET A 193 -17.93 2.39 4.05
CA MET A 193 -18.39 3.18 2.91
C MET A 193 -18.74 2.25 1.75
N LEU A 194 -19.98 2.31 1.28
CA LEU A 194 -20.47 1.51 0.15
C LEU A 194 -20.68 2.29 -1.15
N ASP A 195 -20.80 3.62 -1.05
CA ASP A 195 -20.82 4.49 -2.24
C ASP A 195 -20.39 5.91 -1.90
N ILE A 196 -19.95 6.63 -2.92
CA ILE A 196 -19.68 8.08 -2.89
C ILE A 196 -20.86 8.81 -3.52
N VAL A 197 -21.30 9.90 -2.91
CA VAL A 197 -22.39 10.72 -3.44
C VAL A 197 -21.81 11.94 -4.15
N ILE A 198 -22.13 12.07 -5.43
CA ILE A 198 -21.72 13.19 -6.28
C ILE A 198 -22.95 13.95 -6.71
N GLU A 199 -22.96 15.25 -6.46
CA GLU A 199 -24.02 16.17 -6.82
C GLU A 199 -23.41 17.43 -7.43
N ASP A 200 -23.95 17.87 -8.56
CA ASP A 200 -23.42 19.00 -9.32
C ASP A 200 -21.92 18.86 -9.68
N GLY A 201 -21.48 17.65 -9.92
CA GLY A 201 -20.08 17.33 -10.27
C GLY A 201 -19.10 17.37 -9.10
N GLU A 202 -19.55 17.51 -7.87
CA GLU A 202 -18.71 17.55 -6.67
C GLU A 202 -19.07 16.43 -5.69
N ALA A 203 -18.08 15.96 -4.93
CA ALA A 203 -18.32 15.03 -3.83
C ALA A 203 -19.08 15.74 -2.69
N LYS A 204 -20.21 15.18 -2.27
CA LYS A 204 -21.12 15.75 -1.23
C LYS A 204 -21.34 14.85 -0.03
N GLY A 205 -20.86 13.63 -0.07
CA GLY A 205 -21.00 12.70 1.04
C GLY A 205 -20.82 11.25 0.63
N ILE A 206 -21.22 10.36 1.53
CA ILE A 206 -21.10 8.91 1.35
C ILE A 206 -22.39 8.20 1.77
N ILE A 207 -22.56 7.00 1.25
CA ILE A 207 -23.49 6.00 1.77
C ILE A 207 -22.64 4.99 2.55
N ALA A 208 -22.96 4.79 3.82
CA ALA A 208 -22.27 3.87 4.70
C ALA A 208 -23.23 2.80 5.22
N ARG A 209 -22.66 1.62 5.52
CA ARG A 209 -23.37 0.56 6.24
C ARG A 209 -22.84 0.47 7.66
N ASN A 210 -23.71 0.52 8.64
CA ASN A 210 -23.40 0.13 10.00
C ASN A 210 -23.26 -1.41 10.03
N LEU A 211 -22.06 -1.90 10.24
CA LEU A 211 -21.77 -3.33 10.15
C LEU A 211 -22.35 -4.15 11.31
N VAL A 212 -22.74 -3.50 12.40
CA VAL A 212 -23.38 -4.17 13.55
C VAL A 212 -24.87 -4.38 13.31
N THR A 213 -25.55 -3.33 12.83
CA THR A 213 -27.03 -3.33 12.66
C THR A 213 -27.46 -3.67 11.24
N GLY A 214 -26.58 -3.52 10.25
CA GLY A 214 -26.93 -3.60 8.84
C GLY A 214 -27.60 -2.34 8.26
N GLU A 215 -27.82 -1.33 9.08
CA GLU A 215 -28.48 -0.09 8.64
C GLU A 215 -27.64 0.65 7.61
N ILE A 216 -28.32 1.16 6.57
CA ILE A 216 -27.71 2.00 5.55
C ILE A 216 -27.92 3.46 5.94
N GLU A 217 -26.82 4.20 6.02
CA GLU A 217 -26.77 5.58 6.49
C GLU A 217 -26.30 6.54 5.39
N ARG A 218 -26.82 7.76 5.42
CA ARG A 218 -26.38 8.87 4.57
C ARG A 218 -25.58 9.86 5.38
N HIS A 219 -24.39 10.22 4.90
CA HIS A 219 -23.55 11.22 5.53
C HIS A 219 -23.14 12.29 4.52
N GLY A 220 -23.49 13.55 4.79
CA GLY A 220 -23.13 14.69 3.97
C GLY A 220 -21.88 15.41 4.46
N ALA A 221 -21.13 15.99 3.54
CA ALA A 221 -19.96 16.82 3.83
C ALA A 221 -19.60 17.72 2.64
N HIS A 222 -18.84 18.78 2.91
CA HIS A 222 -18.31 19.68 1.88
C HIS A 222 -17.10 19.09 1.14
N ALA A 223 -16.39 18.16 1.75
CA ALA A 223 -15.31 17.40 1.15
C ALA A 223 -15.24 15.98 1.73
N VAL A 224 -14.77 15.04 0.92
CA VAL A 224 -14.58 13.63 1.29
C VAL A 224 -13.14 13.22 1.02
N VAL A 225 -12.53 12.54 1.99
CA VAL A 225 -11.14 12.06 1.92
C VAL A 225 -11.12 10.54 2.02
N ILE A 226 -10.52 9.88 1.04
CA ILE A 226 -10.30 8.44 1.02
C ILE A 226 -8.91 8.13 1.56
N ALA A 227 -8.85 7.38 2.66
CA ALA A 227 -7.63 7.00 3.36
C ALA A 227 -7.64 5.50 3.71
N THR A 228 -8.15 4.69 2.81
CA THR A 228 -8.49 3.28 3.05
C THR A 228 -7.36 2.30 2.76
N GLY A 229 -6.17 2.81 2.43
CA GLY A 229 -5.02 1.96 2.10
C GLY A 229 -5.13 1.32 0.72
N GLY A 230 -4.35 0.26 0.50
CA GLY A 230 -4.21 -0.39 -0.79
C GLY A 230 -5.22 -1.52 -1.04
N TYR A 231 -5.08 -2.14 -2.21
CA TYR A 231 -6.00 -3.17 -2.73
C TYR A 231 -5.34 -4.56 -2.91
N GLY A 232 -4.27 -4.83 -2.16
CA GLY A 232 -3.54 -6.11 -2.27
C GLY A 232 -4.39 -7.35 -1.97
N ASN A 233 -5.50 -7.20 -1.22
CA ASN A 233 -6.42 -8.29 -0.93
C ASN A 233 -7.20 -8.82 -2.16
N VAL A 234 -7.08 -8.18 -3.32
CA VAL A 234 -7.52 -8.76 -4.61
C VAL A 234 -6.88 -10.13 -4.85
N PHE A 235 -5.64 -10.32 -4.40
CA PHE A 235 -4.90 -11.58 -4.50
C PHE A 235 -5.34 -12.65 -3.49
N PHE A 236 -6.35 -12.43 -2.70
CA PHE A 236 -6.77 -13.24 -1.57
C PHE A 236 -5.69 -13.34 -0.47
N LEU A 237 -4.54 -13.93 -0.76
CA LEU A 237 -3.39 -13.98 0.13
C LEU A 237 -2.47 -12.78 -0.10
N SER A 238 -2.37 -11.94 0.93
CA SER A 238 -1.47 -10.79 0.98
C SER A 238 -1.04 -10.55 2.42
N THR A 239 -0.09 -9.63 2.61
CA THR A 239 0.29 -9.20 3.97
C THR A 239 -0.66 -8.14 4.53
N ASN A 240 -1.62 -7.66 3.74
CA ASN A 240 -2.55 -6.63 4.16
C ASN A 240 -3.56 -7.15 5.20
N ALA A 241 -3.96 -6.28 6.11
CA ALA A 241 -5.12 -6.55 6.96
C ALA A 241 -6.39 -6.68 6.10
N MET A 242 -7.33 -7.51 6.52
CA MET A 242 -8.60 -7.70 5.81
C MET A 242 -9.40 -6.41 5.65
N ALA A 243 -9.18 -5.43 6.51
CA ALA A 243 -9.80 -4.11 6.43
C ALA A 243 -9.26 -3.23 5.30
N SER A 244 -8.02 -3.45 4.83
CA SER A 244 -7.45 -2.77 3.66
C SER A 244 -7.99 -3.42 2.39
N ASN A 245 -9.20 -3.06 2.00
CA ASN A 245 -9.93 -3.81 0.98
C ASN A 245 -10.01 -3.13 -0.40
N GLY A 246 -9.74 -1.85 -0.51
CA GLY A 246 -9.80 -1.12 -1.77
C GLY A 246 -11.21 -0.81 -2.29
N SER A 247 -12.27 -1.32 -1.67
CA SER A 247 -13.65 -1.13 -2.16
C SER A 247 -14.09 0.33 -2.20
N ALA A 248 -13.76 1.12 -1.18
CA ALA A 248 -14.13 2.55 -1.17
C ALA A 248 -13.45 3.30 -2.33
N ALA A 249 -12.16 3.04 -2.59
CA ALA A 249 -11.45 3.59 -3.74
C ALA A 249 -12.10 3.15 -5.06
N PHE A 250 -12.53 1.91 -5.14
CA PHE A 250 -13.20 1.38 -6.33
C PHE A 250 -14.58 2.02 -6.57
N GLN A 251 -15.34 2.35 -5.51
CA GLN A 251 -16.58 3.11 -5.66
C GLN A 251 -16.33 4.51 -6.22
N CYS A 252 -15.26 5.17 -5.80
CA CYS A 252 -14.85 6.45 -6.38
C CYS A 252 -14.51 6.32 -7.88
N TYR A 253 -13.79 5.26 -8.26
CA TYR A 253 -13.49 4.93 -9.65
C TYR A 253 -14.78 4.72 -10.48
N ARG A 254 -15.75 3.97 -9.98
CA ARG A 254 -17.05 3.78 -10.64
C ARG A 254 -17.81 5.09 -10.89
N LYS A 255 -17.63 6.07 -10.03
CA LYS A 255 -18.29 7.38 -10.11
C LYS A 255 -17.51 8.42 -10.92
N GLY A 256 -16.38 8.04 -11.52
CA GLY A 256 -15.63 8.89 -12.44
C GLY A 256 -14.28 9.39 -11.92
N ALA A 257 -13.84 8.99 -10.74
CA ALA A 257 -12.46 9.24 -10.33
C ALA A 257 -11.49 8.41 -11.18
N GLY A 258 -10.44 9.03 -11.72
CA GLY A 258 -9.40 8.32 -12.44
C GLY A 258 -8.66 7.35 -11.51
N PHE A 259 -8.35 6.14 -11.99
CA PHE A 259 -7.54 5.16 -11.28
C PHE A 259 -6.21 4.99 -12.00
N ALA A 260 -5.11 5.27 -11.31
CA ALA A 260 -3.80 5.37 -11.93
C ALA A 260 -2.90 4.17 -11.60
N ASN A 261 -2.20 3.67 -12.60
CA ASN A 261 -1.20 2.61 -12.51
C ASN A 261 -1.66 1.38 -11.67
N PRO A 262 -2.85 0.82 -11.88
CA PRO A 262 -3.37 -0.26 -11.04
C PRO A 262 -2.51 -1.52 -11.03
N CYS A 263 -1.66 -1.75 -12.04
CA CYS A 263 -0.76 -2.88 -12.10
C CYS A 263 0.53 -2.74 -11.28
N PHE A 264 0.79 -1.58 -10.70
CA PHE A 264 1.99 -1.37 -9.88
C PHE A 264 1.75 -1.92 -8.47
N THR A 265 2.07 -3.17 -8.29
CA THR A 265 1.99 -3.88 -7.01
C THR A 265 3.38 -4.28 -6.53
N GLN A 266 3.66 -4.07 -5.26
CA GLN A 266 4.92 -4.45 -4.64
C GLN A 266 4.81 -5.80 -3.96
N ILE A 267 5.78 -6.65 -4.22
CA ILE A 267 5.96 -7.93 -3.56
C ILE A 267 7.02 -7.77 -2.47
N HIS A 268 6.74 -8.25 -1.27
CA HIS A 268 7.68 -8.22 -0.15
C HIS A 268 8.47 -9.52 -0.08
N PRO A 269 9.82 -9.48 -0.06
CA PRO A 269 10.64 -10.69 -0.19
C PRO A 269 10.73 -11.54 1.08
N THR A 270 10.38 -11.01 2.27
CA THR A 270 10.62 -11.65 3.57
C THR A 270 9.32 -11.98 4.30
N CYS A 271 8.42 -12.75 3.69
CA CYS A 271 7.21 -13.23 4.35
C CYS A 271 7.33 -14.69 4.72
N ILE A 272 6.60 -15.12 5.76
CA ILE A 272 6.49 -16.53 6.11
C ILE A 272 5.74 -17.23 4.98
N PRO A 273 6.24 -18.36 4.44
CA PRO A 273 5.57 -19.08 3.36
C PRO A 273 4.15 -19.53 3.71
N VAL A 274 3.35 -19.80 2.70
CA VAL A 274 1.98 -20.31 2.87
C VAL A 274 1.99 -21.66 3.58
N HIS A 275 1.11 -21.82 4.55
CA HIS A 275 0.89 -23.07 5.30
C HIS A 275 -0.57 -23.50 5.19
N GLY A 276 -0.82 -24.53 4.37
CA GLY A 276 -2.14 -25.15 4.25
C GLY A 276 -3.22 -24.31 3.54
N ASP A 277 -4.35 -24.92 3.29
CA ASP A 277 -5.42 -24.39 2.44
C ASP A 277 -6.37 -23.40 3.16
N GLN A 278 -6.29 -23.32 4.48
CA GLN A 278 -7.19 -22.48 5.29
C GLN A 278 -6.60 -21.11 5.63
N GLN A 279 -5.39 -20.83 5.19
CA GLN A 279 -4.73 -19.56 5.46
C GLN A 279 -5.41 -18.43 4.69
N SER A 280 -5.71 -17.33 5.37
CA SER A 280 -6.38 -16.15 4.82
C SER A 280 -5.51 -14.90 4.78
N LYS A 281 -4.29 -14.97 5.32
CA LYS A 281 -3.34 -13.84 5.39
C LYS A 281 -1.91 -14.37 5.44
N LEU A 282 -0.98 -13.63 4.80
CA LEU A 282 0.46 -13.91 4.88
C LEU A 282 1.10 -13.06 5.97
N THR A 283 2.00 -13.64 6.74
CA THR A 283 2.71 -12.92 7.80
C THR A 283 3.99 -12.30 7.25
N LEU A 284 4.05 -10.99 7.36
CA LEU A 284 5.23 -10.19 7.04
C LEU A 284 6.29 -10.36 8.13
N MET A 285 7.53 -10.65 7.72
CA MET A 285 8.71 -10.47 8.54
C MET A 285 9.44 -9.19 8.13
N SER A 286 9.94 -8.46 9.10
CA SER A 286 10.61 -7.18 8.84
C SER A 286 11.75 -7.31 7.84
N GLU A 287 11.78 -6.44 6.84
CA GLU A 287 12.89 -6.37 5.88
C GLU A 287 14.24 -6.08 6.55
N SER A 288 14.24 -5.46 7.73
CA SER A 288 15.45 -5.21 8.51
C SER A 288 16.25 -6.47 8.86
N LEU A 289 15.60 -7.64 8.84
CA LEU A 289 16.29 -8.92 8.99
C LEU A 289 17.35 -9.16 7.93
N ARG A 290 17.21 -8.56 6.74
CA ARG A 290 18.20 -8.64 5.65
C ARG A 290 19.48 -7.83 5.91
N ASN A 291 19.49 -6.97 6.93
CA ASN A 291 20.68 -6.20 7.30
C ASN A 291 21.80 -7.07 7.84
N ASP A 292 21.46 -8.10 8.60
CA ASP A 292 22.42 -9.02 9.22
C ASP A 292 22.20 -10.47 8.76
N GLY A 293 20.99 -10.84 8.34
CA GLY A 293 20.66 -12.16 7.81
C GLY A 293 21.08 -12.32 6.35
N ARG A 294 21.56 -13.54 6.01
CA ARG A 294 21.99 -13.89 4.66
C ARG A 294 20.98 -14.84 4.00
N ILE A 295 20.65 -14.57 2.74
CA ILE A 295 19.66 -15.35 1.98
C ILE A 295 20.36 -16.36 1.09
N TRP A 296 19.96 -17.63 1.19
CA TRP A 296 20.56 -18.70 0.41
C TRP A 296 19.61 -19.86 0.12
N VAL A 297 19.99 -20.68 -0.84
CA VAL A 297 19.45 -22.02 -1.13
C VAL A 297 20.60 -23.01 -1.32
N PRO A 298 20.39 -24.34 -1.16
CA PRO A 298 21.43 -25.31 -1.48
C PRO A 298 21.83 -25.23 -2.96
N LYS A 299 23.11 -25.45 -3.27
CA LYS A 299 23.60 -25.52 -4.65
C LYS A 299 23.20 -26.82 -5.36
N LYS A 300 22.99 -27.91 -4.61
CA LYS A 300 22.70 -29.23 -5.14
C LYS A 300 21.22 -29.58 -5.00
N LEU A 301 20.59 -29.99 -6.08
CA LEU A 301 19.16 -30.42 -6.04
C LEU A 301 18.96 -31.67 -5.17
N GLU A 302 19.98 -32.50 -4.99
CA GLU A 302 19.93 -33.67 -4.09
C GLU A 302 19.75 -33.24 -2.64
N ASP A 303 20.48 -32.21 -2.20
CA ASP A 303 20.36 -31.64 -0.86
C ASP A 303 18.99 -31.03 -0.65
N VAL A 304 18.45 -30.34 -1.65
CA VAL A 304 17.07 -29.79 -1.61
C VAL A 304 16.05 -30.90 -1.41
N LYS A 305 16.17 -32.01 -2.17
CA LYS A 305 15.26 -33.16 -2.03
C LYS A 305 15.39 -33.83 -0.65
N ALA A 306 16.60 -33.93 -0.11
CA ALA A 306 16.85 -34.49 1.21
C ALA A 306 16.29 -33.60 2.32
N ILE A 307 16.39 -32.26 2.21
CA ILE A 307 15.79 -31.28 3.13
C ILE A 307 14.27 -31.40 3.10
N ARG A 308 13.65 -31.38 1.91
CA ARG A 308 12.20 -31.51 1.76
C ARG A 308 11.64 -32.82 2.33
N ALA A 309 12.43 -33.88 2.26
CA ALA A 309 12.10 -35.19 2.81
C ALA A 309 12.39 -35.32 4.33
N GLY A 310 12.88 -34.22 4.98
CA GLY A 310 13.26 -34.25 6.40
C GLY A 310 14.51 -35.10 6.73
N LYS A 311 15.25 -35.53 5.73
CA LYS A 311 16.47 -36.38 5.88
C LYS A 311 17.76 -35.60 6.13
N LEU A 312 17.76 -34.30 5.81
CA LEU A 312 18.89 -33.39 5.95
C LEU A 312 18.45 -32.09 6.59
N LYS A 313 19.17 -31.60 7.59
CA LYS A 313 18.94 -30.32 8.21
C LYS A 313 19.70 -29.19 7.51
N PRO A 314 19.19 -27.95 7.44
CA PRO A 314 19.91 -26.82 6.83
C PRO A 314 21.32 -26.62 7.40
N SER A 315 21.50 -26.84 8.72
CA SER A 315 22.77 -26.71 9.41
C SER A 315 23.83 -27.69 8.95
N GLN A 316 23.44 -28.79 8.29
CA GLN A 316 24.35 -29.82 7.76
C GLN A 316 24.87 -29.49 6.35
N ILE A 317 24.34 -28.48 5.68
CA ILE A 317 24.85 -27.99 4.40
C ILE A 317 26.11 -27.18 4.65
N ALA A 318 27.22 -27.62 4.05
CA ALA A 318 28.49 -26.91 4.13
C ALA A 318 28.41 -25.52 3.52
N GLU A 319 29.23 -24.59 4.00
CA GLU A 319 29.20 -23.17 3.54
C GLU A 319 29.43 -23.07 2.02
N GLU A 320 30.36 -23.86 1.48
CA GLU A 320 30.66 -23.93 0.05
C GLU A 320 29.51 -24.50 -0.81
N ASP A 321 28.59 -25.25 -0.23
CA ASP A 321 27.41 -25.82 -0.89
C ASP A 321 26.15 -24.94 -0.78
N ARG A 322 26.30 -23.72 -0.25
CA ARG A 322 25.25 -22.73 -0.16
C ARG A 322 25.36 -21.74 -1.30
N ASP A 323 24.26 -21.47 -2.01
CA ASP A 323 24.16 -20.39 -3.01
C ASP A 323 23.58 -19.14 -2.37
N TYR A 324 24.43 -18.20 -1.99
CA TYR A 324 24.06 -16.85 -1.56
C TYR A 324 23.79 -16.00 -2.80
N TYR A 325 22.72 -16.32 -3.52
CA TYR A 325 22.44 -15.84 -4.87
C TYR A 325 22.31 -14.32 -4.99
N LEU A 326 21.83 -13.59 -3.97
CA LEU A 326 21.76 -12.13 -3.99
C LEU A 326 23.16 -11.51 -3.88
N GLU A 327 24.00 -12.01 -2.96
CA GLU A 327 25.38 -11.54 -2.80
C GLU A 327 26.22 -11.82 -4.06
N ARG A 328 26.00 -12.97 -4.70
CA ARG A 328 26.69 -13.36 -5.93
C ARG A 328 26.28 -12.51 -7.12
N ARG A 329 24.97 -12.20 -7.27
CA ARG A 329 24.43 -11.46 -8.41
C ARG A 329 24.62 -9.95 -8.28
N TYR A 330 24.56 -9.42 -7.06
CA TYR A 330 24.51 -8.00 -6.73
C TYR A 330 25.54 -7.65 -5.64
N PRO A 331 26.85 -7.70 -5.94
CA PRO A 331 27.89 -7.52 -4.92
C PRO A 331 27.83 -6.20 -4.16
N ALA A 332 27.42 -5.11 -4.80
CA ALA A 332 27.34 -3.79 -4.19
C ALA A 332 26.24 -3.67 -3.13
N PHE A 333 25.12 -4.36 -3.28
CA PHE A 333 23.95 -4.30 -2.39
C PHE A 333 23.74 -5.58 -1.58
N GLY A 334 24.17 -6.72 -2.10
CA GLY A 334 23.99 -8.03 -1.47
C GLY A 334 22.53 -8.32 -1.13
N ASN A 335 22.28 -8.66 0.12
CA ASN A 335 20.93 -8.93 0.62
C ASN A 335 20.04 -7.68 0.72
N LEU A 336 20.59 -6.46 0.52
CA LEU A 336 19.87 -5.19 0.62
C LEU A 336 19.39 -4.64 -0.74
N VAL A 337 19.41 -5.44 -1.81
CA VAL A 337 18.79 -5.06 -3.09
C VAL A 337 17.31 -4.69 -2.91
N PRO A 338 16.74 -3.85 -3.78
CA PRO A 338 15.32 -3.49 -3.72
C PRO A 338 14.39 -4.72 -3.70
N ARG A 339 13.19 -4.52 -3.18
CA ARG A 339 12.21 -5.59 -2.96
C ARG A 339 11.82 -6.34 -4.22
N ASP A 340 11.65 -5.63 -5.33
CA ASP A 340 11.34 -6.22 -6.64
C ASP A 340 12.46 -7.18 -7.11
N VAL A 341 13.71 -6.77 -6.97
CA VAL A 341 14.89 -7.59 -7.32
C VAL A 341 15.00 -8.82 -6.43
N ALA A 342 14.92 -8.64 -5.11
CA ALA A 342 15.01 -9.75 -4.15
C ALA A 342 13.87 -10.75 -4.33
N SER A 343 12.64 -10.29 -4.58
CA SER A 343 11.48 -11.15 -4.76
C SER A 343 11.56 -11.98 -6.04
N ARG A 344 11.96 -11.36 -7.16
CA ARG A 344 12.16 -12.09 -8.43
C ARG A 344 13.26 -13.14 -8.30
N ALA A 345 14.39 -12.80 -7.68
CA ALA A 345 15.51 -13.73 -7.51
C ALA A 345 15.12 -14.94 -6.65
N ALA A 346 14.33 -14.75 -5.58
CA ALA A 346 13.81 -15.86 -4.78
C ALA A 346 12.86 -16.75 -5.58
N LYS A 347 11.94 -16.15 -6.33
CA LYS A 347 11.01 -16.90 -7.20
C LYS A 347 11.78 -17.72 -8.24
N GLU A 348 12.75 -17.15 -8.92
CA GLU A 348 13.59 -17.88 -9.90
C GLU A 348 14.27 -19.10 -9.30
N ARG A 349 14.80 -18.99 -8.06
CA ARG A 349 15.41 -20.16 -7.38
C ARG A 349 14.37 -21.24 -7.09
N CYS A 350 13.19 -20.86 -6.64
CA CYS A 350 12.11 -21.81 -6.39
C CYS A 350 11.59 -22.45 -7.67
N ASP A 351 11.38 -21.69 -8.75
CA ASP A 351 10.95 -22.19 -10.06
C ASP A 351 11.99 -23.14 -10.69
N ALA A 352 13.28 -22.89 -10.44
CA ALA A 352 14.37 -23.78 -10.84
C ALA A 352 14.49 -25.05 -9.97
N GLY A 353 13.62 -25.24 -8.98
CA GLY A 353 13.57 -26.43 -8.14
C GLY A 353 14.36 -26.35 -6.82
N TYR A 354 14.98 -25.20 -6.51
CA TYR A 354 15.82 -25.04 -5.31
C TYR A 354 15.06 -24.60 -4.06
N GLY A 355 13.75 -24.43 -4.10
CA GLY A 355 12.96 -24.09 -2.93
C GLY A 355 13.01 -25.17 -1.84
N VAL A 356 13.12 -24.75 -0.57
CA VAL A 356 13.55 -25.61 0.55
C VAL A 356 12.44 -26.20 1.41
N ASN A 357 11.18 -25.76 1.28
CA ASN A 357 10.07 -26.35 2.03
C ASN A 357 9.33 -27.43 1.23
N GLU A 358 8.32 -28.04 1.83
CA GLU A 358 7.51 -29.09 1.20
C GLU A 358 6.88 -28.67 -0.12
N THR A 359 6.42 -27.41 -0.20
CA THR A 359 5.80 -26.84 -1.42
C THR A 359 6.84 -26.43 -2.47
N GLY A 360 8.12 -26.36 -2.12
CA GLY A 360 9.17 -25.80 -2.97
C GLY A 360 9.14 -24.27 -3.09
N LEU A 361 8.32 -23.59 -2.26
CA LEU A 361 8.12 -22.15 -2.26
C LEU A 361 8.68 -21.51 -0.99
N ALA A 362 9.99 -21.67 -0.78
CA ALA A 362 10.74 -21.01 0.28
C ALA A 362 12.24 -20.95 -0.03
N VAL A 363 12.91 -19.93 0.49
CA VAL A 363 14.36 -19.81 0.56
C VAL A 363 14.77 -19.58 2.02
N TYR A 364 16.03 -19.76 2.36
CA TYR A 364 16.52 -19.54 3.72
C TYR A 364 16.97 -18.10 3.95
N LEU A 365 16.65 -17.56 5.13
CA LEU A 365 17.23 -16.36 5.72
C LEU A 365 17.95 -16.76 7.01
N ASP A 366 19.28 -16.69 7.02
CA ASP A 366 20.15 -17.32 8.00
C ASP A 366 20.95 -16.29 8.80
N PHE A 367 20.88 -16.38 10.12
CA PHE A 367 21.58 -15.51 11.05
C PHE A 367 22.85 -16.13 11.65
N LYS A 368 23.23 -17.35 11.27
CA LYS A 368 24.41 -18.03 11.83
C LYS A 368 25.66 -17.16 11.78
N THR A 369 26.02 -16.65 10.61
CA THR A 369 27.20 -15.79 10.43
C THR A 369 27.13 -14.50 11.25
N ALA A 370 25.93 -13.92 11.34
CA ALA A 370 25.72 -12.70 12.13
C ALA A 370 25.87 -12.97 13.64
N ILE A 371 25.35 -14.09 14.13
CA ILE A 371 25.47 -14.50 15.54
C ILE A 371 26.95 -14.79 15.89
N GLU A 372 27.68 -15.47 15.00
CA GLU A 372 29.11 -15.74 15.18
C GLU A 372 29.94 -14.43 15.23
N ARG A 373 29.61 -13.46 14.39
CA ARG A 373 30.31 -12.17 14.27
C ARG A 373 29.98 -11.18 15.39
N LEU A 374 28.70 -11.03 15.72
CA LEU A 374 28.17 -9.96 16.59
C LEU A 374 27.81 -10.44 18.00
N GLY A 375 27.69 -11.76 18.18
CA GLY A 375 27.20 -12.35 19.41
C GLY A 375 25.68 -12.43 19.50
N LYS A 376 25.18 -13.45 20.19
CA LYS A 376 23.74 -13.73 20.35
C LYS A 376 22.99 -12.58 21.02
N GLU A 377 23.60 -11.92 22.02
CA GLU A 377 22.96 -10.81 22.74
C GLU A 377 22.75 -9.59 21.83
N THR A 378 23.68 -9.25 20.96
CA THR A 378 23.51 -8.17 19.99
C THR A 378 22.38 -8.47 19.02
N ILE A 379 22.30 -9.69 18.50
CA ILE A 379 21.21 -10.12 17.61
C ILE A 379 19.89 -10.09 18.35
N LYS A 380 19.84 -10.54 19.61
CA LYS A 380 18.64 -10.46 20.44
C LYS A 380 18.16 -9.02 20.67
N GLN A 381 19.09 -8.09 20.92
CA GLN A 381 18.74 -6.67 21.04
C GLN A 381 18.16 -6.08 19.75
N ARG A 382 18.65 -6.53 18.59
CA ARG A 382 18.21 -6.03 17.28
C ARG A 382 16.90 -6.65 16.81
N TYR A 383 16.74 -7.96 17.00
CA TYR A 383 15.71 -8.76 16.32
C TYR A 383 14.96 -9.72 17.24
N GLY A 384 15.20 -9.74 18.54
CA GLY A 384 14.67 -10.74 19.46
C GLY A 384 13.16 -10.92 19.38
N ASN A 385 12.42 -9.81 19.38
CA ASN A 385 10.96 -9.84 19.25
C ASN A 385 10.46 -10.37 17.88
N LEU A 386 11.24 -10.20 16.81
CA LEU A 386 10.93 -10.77 15.49
C LEU A 386 11.22 -12.27 15.47
N PHE A 387 12.29 -12.71 16.13
CA PHE A 387 12.62 -14.12 16.28
C PHE A 387 11.58 -14.86 17.13
N ASP A 388 11.15 -14.25 18.23
CA ASP A 388 10.10 -14.79 19.09
C ASP A 388 8.78 -14.95 18.31
N MET A 389 8.38 -13.92 17.56
CA MET A 389 7.20 -13.99 16.69
C MET A 389 7.31 -15.08 15.63
N TYR A 390 8.46 -15.22 14.97
CA TYR A 390 8.67 -16.27 13.98
C TYR A 390 8.57 -17.66 14.62
N LYS A 391 9.21 -17.85 15.78
CA LYS A 391 9.16 -19.10 16.54
C LYS A 391 7.74 -19.45 17.00
N GLU A 392 6.98 -18.49 17.47
CA GLU A 392 5.58 -18.72 17.89
C GLU A 392 4.69 -19.17 16.71
N ILE A 393 4.96 -18.68 15.50
CA ILE A 393 4.18 -19.02 14.31
C ILE A 393 4.62 -20.35 13.69
N THR A 394 5.94 -20.64 13.66
CA THR A 394 6.50 -21.72 12.86
C THR A 394 7.08 -22.88 13.68
N ASP A 395 7.22 -22.72 14.99
CA ASP A 395 7.93 -23.63 15.91
C ASP A 395 9.43 -23.80 15.56
N VAL A 396 10.01 -22.87 14.77
CA VAL A 396 11.43 -22.87 14.40
C VAL A 396 12.15 -21.73 15.12
N ASP A 397 13.24 -22.05 15.82
CA ASP A 397 14.07 -21.05 16.51
C ASP A 397 15.14 -20.47 15.57
N PRO A 398 15.04 -19.16 15.21
CA PRO A 398 16.00 -18.54 14.30
C PRO A 398 17.43 -18.42 14.84
N TYR A 399 17.65 -18.60 16.13
CA TYR A 399 18.98 -18.70 16.72
C TYR A 399 19.68 -20.03 16.42
N GLU A 400 18.92 -21.07 16.06
CA GLU A 400 19.42 -22.42 15.85
C GLU A 400 19.31 -22.88 14.41
N GLN A 401 18.30 -22.40 13.68
CA GLN A 401 18.00 -22.78 12.30
C GLN A 401 17.64 -21.55 11.46
N PRO A 402 17.92 -21.56 10.14
CA PRO A 402 17.51 -20.47 9.28
C PRO A 402 16.00 -20.37 9.17
N MET A 403 15.49 -19.13 9.07
CA MET A 403 14.10 -18.87 8.74
C MET A 403 13.81 -19.30 7.30
N GLN A 404 12.60 -19.76 7.05
CA GLN A 404 12.07 -19.91 5.71
C GLN A 404 11.27 -18.67 5.34
N ILE A 405 11.55 -18.09 4.18
CA ILE A 405 10.87 -16.91 3.66
C ILE A 405 10.46 -17.12 2.21
N PHE A 406 9.38 -16.44 1.79
CA PHE A 406 8.94 -16.40 0.39
C PHE A 406 8.30 -15.05 0.07
N PRO A 407 8.36 -14.57 -1.20
CA PRO A 407 7.70 -13.34 -1.59
C PRO A 407 6.18 -13.36 -1.46
N ALA A 408 5.61 -12.23 -1.03
CA ALA A 408 4.16 -12.05 -0.90
C ALA A 408 3.70 -10.66 -1.33
N VAL A 409 2.50 -10.56 -1.85
CA VAL A 409 1.85 -9.28 -2.16
C VAL A 409 1.78 -8.43 -0.89
N HIS A 410 2.24 -7.18 -0.97
CA HIS A 410 2.41 -6.34 0.21
C HIS A 410 1.85 -4.92 0.06
N TYR A 411 2.19 -4.19 -0.99
CA TYR A 411 1.86 -2.77 -1.16
C TYR A 411 1.40 -2.49 -2.59
N THR A 412 0.47 -1.56 -2.75
CA THR A 412 0.03 -1.11 -4.06
C THR A 412 0.49 0.32 -4.30
N MET A 413 1.33 0.53 -5.32
CA MET A 413 1.77 1.86 -5.74
C MET A 413 0.73 2.54 -6.63
N GLY A 414 -0.10 1.77 -7.33
CA GLY A 414 -1.29 2.27 -8.00
C GLY A 414 -2.38 2.70 -7.02
N GLY A 415 -3.36 3.42 -7.51
CA GLY A 415 -4.48 3.91 -6.70
C GLY A 415 -5.24 5.04 -7.39
N ILE A 416 -6.09 5.72 -6.65
CA ILE A 416 -6.83 6.86 -7.18
C ILE A 416 -5.85 7.93 -7.64
N TRP A 417 -6.05 8.43 -8.86
CA TRP A 417 -5.28 9.55 -9.37
C TRP A 417 -5.56 10.82 -8.56
N VAL A 418 -4.52 11.54 -8.18
CA VAL A 418 -4.60 12.82 -7.49
C VAL A 418 -3.67 13.85 -8.13
N ASP A 419 -4.05 15.12 -8.04
CA ASP A 419 -3.18 16.24 -8.40
C ASP A 419 -2.20 16.59 -7.25
N TYR A 420 -1.45 17.67 -7.41
CA TYR A 420 -0.50 18.13 -6.38
C TYR A 420 -1.17 18.49 -5.05
N ASN A 421 -2.47 18.79 -5.08
CA ASN A 421 -3.28 19.09 -3.89
C ASN A 421 -3.91 17.85 -3.24
N LEU A 422 -3.59 16.65 -3.69
CA LEU A 422 -4.21 15.38 -3.29
C LEU A 422 -5.70 15.27 -3.65
N MET A 423 -6.19 16.13 -4.55
CA MET A 423 -7.55 16.09 -5.07
C MET A 423 -7.62 15.13 -6.26
N THR A 424 -8.66 14.33 -6.32
CA THR A 424 -8.96 13.43 -7.44
C THR A 424 -9.49 14.20 -8.65
N THR A 425 -9.85 13.50 -9.72
CA THR A 425 -10.55 14.11 -10.87
C THR A 425 -11.97 14.57 -10.54
N ILE A 426 -12.49 14.21 -9.36
CA ILE A 426 -13.78 14.70 -8.85
C ILE A 426 -13.53 15.79 -7.82
N PRO A 427 -13.97 17.03 -8.06
CA PRO A 427 -13.81 18.12 -7.12
C PRO A 427 -14.40 17.78 -5.74
N GLY A 428 -13.68 18.14 -4.68
CA GLY A 428 -14.08 17.86 -3.30
C GLY A 428 -13.81 16.44 -2.83
N LEU A 429 -13.30 15.56 -3.69
CA LEU A 429 -12.86 14.22 -3.36
C LEU A 429 -11.34 14.14 -3.34
N TYR A 430 -10.78 13.70 -2.22
CA TYR A 430 -9.34 13.56 -1.98
C TYR A 430 -8.97 12.10 -1.73
N ALA A 431 -7.75 11.72 -2.03
CA ALA A 431 -7.18 10.43 -1.65
C ALA A 431 -5.77 10.62 -1.08
N ILE A 432 -5.50 10.01 0.07
CA ILE A 432 -4.24 10.15 0.81
C ILE A 432 -3.63 8.79 1.17
N GLY A 433 -2.32 8.79 1.38
CA GLY A 433 -1.56 7.58 1.68
C GLY A 433 -1.62 6.57 0.53
N GLU A 434 -1.63 5.29 0.87
CA GLU A 434 -1.63 4.18 -0.12
C GLU A 434 -2.91 4.11 -0.98
N ALA A 435 -3.96 4.85 -0.64
CA ALA A 435 -5.16 4.91 -1.47
C ALA A 435 -4.95 5.72 -2.77
N ASN A 436 -3.94 6.57 -2.83
CA ASN A 436 -3.53 7.29 -4.04
C ASN A 436 -2.30 6.67 -4.72
N PHE A 437 -1.97 7.11 -5.93
CA PHE A 437 -0.88 6.54 -6.76
C PHE A 437 0.46 7.28 -6.67
N SER A 438 0.56 8.41 -5.97
CA SER A 438 1.40 9.54 -6.40
C SER A 438 2.92 9.47 -6.18
N ASP A 439 3.43 8.86 -5.10
CA ASP A 439 4.78 9.24 -4.67
C ASP A 439 5.86 8.16 -4.82
N HIS A 440 5.50 6.97 -5.24
CA HIS A 440 6.43 5.83 -5.25
C HIS A 440 6.75 5.26 -6.64
N GLY A 441 6.11 5.77 -7.68
CA GLY A 441 6.31 5.23 -9.04
C GLY A 441 5.99 3.75 -9.13
N ALA A 442 6.85 2.98 -9.79
CA ALA A 442 6.63 1.56 -10.04
C ALA A 442 7.13 0.64 -8.92
N ASN A 443 7.91 1.16 -7.98
CA ASN A 443 8.40 0.42 -6.82
C ASN A 443 8.68 1.36 -5.64
N ARG A 444 8.16 1.00 -4.48
CA ARG A 444 8.33 1.77 -3.26
C ARG A 444 9.61 1.37 -2.52
N LEU A 445 10.40 2.35 -2.09
CA LEU A 445 11.50 2.09 -1.17
C LEU A 445 10.97 1.62 0.20
N GLY A 446 11.71 0.73 0.84
CA GLY A 446 11.41 0.30 2.21
C GLY A 446 11.28 1.50 3.15
N ALA A 447 10.40 1.42 4.15
CA ALA A 447 10.15 2.45 5.16
C ALA A 447 9.54 3.78 4.64
N SER A 448 9.00 3.82 3.41
CA SER A 448 8.41 5.03 2.83
C SER A 448 6.88 5.09 2.90
N ALA A 449 6.17 3.98 3.13
CA ALA A 449 4.71 3.97 3.18
C ALA A 449 4.15 4.78 4.36
N LEU A 450 4.72 4.58 5.56
CA LEU A 450 4.31 5.30 6.76
C LEU A 450 4.66 6.80 6.64
N MET A 451 5.79 7.11 6.01
CA MET A 451 6.21 8.48 5.70
C MET A 451 5.16 9.18 4.84
N GLN A 452 4.70 8.58 3.76
CA GLN A 452 3.68 9.16 2.88
C GLN A 452 2.35 9.37 3.61
N GLY A 453 1.86 8.39 4.35
CA GLY A 453 0.61 8.53 5.09
C GLY A 453 0.61 9.71 6.05
N LEU A 454 1.69 9.89 6.82
CA LEU A 454 1.84 10.99 7.75
C LEU A 454 2.12 12.33 7.05
N ALA A 455 2.86 12.34 5.95
CA ALA A 455 3.07 13.53 5.13
C ALA A 455 1.73 14.06 4.59
N ASP A 456 0.96 13.21 3.96
CA ASP A 456 -0.33 13.58 3.37
C ASP A 456 -1.30 14.07 4.46
N GLY A 457 -1.42 13.34 5.58
CA GLY A 457 -2.39 13.64 6.61
C GLY A 457 -2.03 14.85 7.48
N TYR A 458 -0.78 15.00 7.90
CA TYR A 458 -0.37 16.09 8.78
C TYR A 458 0.12 17.34 8.04
N PHE A 459 0.82 17.20 6.92
CA PHE A 459 1.61 18.29 6.35
C PHE A 459 1.16 18.76 4.97
N VAL A 460 0.31 18.04 4.26
CA VAL A 460 -0.14 18.41 2.92
C VAL A 460 -1.64 18.70 2.90
N LEU A 461 -2.48 17.72 3.21
CA LEU A 461 -3.94 17.84 3.13
C LEU A 461 -4.52 19.03 3.91
N PRO A 462 -4.05 19.36 5.15
CA PRO A 462 -4.58 20.50 5.89
C PRO A 462 -4.47 21.84 5.16
N TYR A 463 -3.45 22.01 4.32
CA TYR A 463 -3.29 23.19 3.45
C TYR A 463 -4.18 23.10 2.21
N THR A 464 -4.11 22.00 1.48
CA THR A 464 -4.73 21.88 0.16
C THR A 464 -6.25 21.75 0.22
N ILE A 465 -6.79 21.05 1.23
CA ILE A 465 -8.22 20.98 1.44
C ILE A 465 -8.79 22.34 1.89
N GLY A 466 -8.01 23.10 2.66
CA GLY A 466 -8.35 24.44 3.08
C GLY A 466 -8.53 25.40 1.91
N ASP A 467 -7.68 25.31 0.89
CA ASP A 467 -7.82 26.09 -0.33
C ASP A 467 -9.16 25.82 -1.03
N TYR A 468 -9.50 24.57 -1.25
CA TYR A 468 -10.80 24.18 -1.81
C TYR A 468 -11.97 24.66 -0.97
N LEU A 469 -11.92 24.44 0.33
CA LEU A 469 -12.98 24.80 1.25
C LEU A 469 -13.14 26.32 1.43
N SER A 470 -12.10 27.11 1.14
CA SER A 470 -12.19 28.58 1.15
C SER A 470 -13.24 29.12 0.18
N HIS A 471 -13.53 28.38 -0.87
CA HIS A 471 -14.58 28.70 -1.84
C HIS A 471 -15.98 28.22 -1.40
N LYS A 472 -16.08 27.49 -0.28
CA LYS A 472 -17.32 26.91 0.27
C LYS A 472 -17.80 27.61 1.54
N ILE A 473 -17.16 28.69 1.98
CA ILE A 473 -17.49 29.37 3.25
C ILE A 473 -18.93 29.94 3.30
N GLN A 474 -19.57 30.19 2.16
CA GLN A 474 -20.96 30.61 2.03
C GLN A 474 -21.89 29.43 1.72
N ALA A 475 -21.37 28.23 1.47
CA ALA A 475 -22.19 27.07 1.17
C ALA A 475 -22.99 26.64 2.42
N PRO A 476 -24.27 26.26 2.26
CA PRO A 476 -25.04 25.71 3.35
C PRO A 476 -24.50 24.34 3.79
N LYS A 477 -24.98 23.86 4.94
CA LYS A 477 -24.79 22.46 5.32
C LYS A 477 -25.31 21.55 4.21
N VAL A 478 -24.57 20.50 3.90
CA VAL A 478 -24.96 19.54 2.86
C VAL A 478 -26.18 18.75 3.35
N LYS A 479 -27.27 18.83 2.60
CA LYS A 479 -28.48 18.06 2.86
C LYS A 479 -28.35 16.66 2.27
N THR A 480 -28.90 15.67 2.95
CA THR A 480 -28.86 14.26 2.53
C THR A 480 -30.20 13.76 1.97
N ASP A 481 -31.22 14.63 1.91
CA ASP A 481 -32.54 14.37 1.34
C ASP A 481 -32.65 14.80 -0.13
N THR A 482 -31.58 14.63 -0.89
CA THR A 482 -31.50 15.01 -2.30
C THR A 482 -31.60 13.79 -3.20
N LYS A 483 -31.92 14.02 -4.47
CA LYS A 483 -31.99 12.97 -5.50
C LYS A 483 -30.66 12.17 -5.62
N ALA A 484 -29.51 12.85 -5.50
CA ALA A 484 -28.21 12.18 -5.58
C ALA A 484 -28.02 11.18 -4.43
N PHE A 485 -28.40 11.52 -3.22
CA PHE A 485 -28.38 10.59 -2.08
C PHE A 485 -29.42 9.47 -2.23
N ASP A 486 -30.61 9.76 -2.72
CA ASP A 486 -31.66 8.76 -2.99
C ASP A 486 -31.18 7.69 -3.99
N GLU A 487 -30.58 8.13 -5.09
CA GLU A 487 -30.07 7.24 -6.14
C GLU A 487 -28.89 6.39 -5.63
N ALA A 488 -27.95 6.97 -4.89
CA ALA A 488 -26.81 6.26 -4.33
C ALA A 488 -27.25 5.20 -3.30
N GLU A 489 -28.13 5.56 -2.37
CA GLU A 489 -28.67 4.63 -1.37
C GLU A 489 -29.46 3.49 -2.05
N LYS A 490 -30.30 3.81 -3.02
CA LYS A 490 -31.05 2.83 -3.80
C LYS A 490 -30.10 1.82 -4.47
N GLY A 491 -29.05 2.29 -5.14
CA GLY A 491 -28.06 1.43 -5.78
C GLY A 491 -27.37 0.49 -4.81
N VAL A 492 -27.03 0.96 -3.62
CA VAL A 492 -26.44 0.12 -2.55
C VAL A 492 -27.42 -0.95 -2.09
N LYS A 493 -28.67 -0.58 -1.80
CA LYS A 493 -29.71 -1.52 -1.36
C LYS A 493 -30.03 -2.57 -2.43
N GLU A 494 -30.11 -2.17 -3.69
CA GLU A 494 -30.34 -3.10 -4.80
C GLU A 494 -29.18 -4.10 -4.97
N LYS A 495 -27.93 -3.67 -4.82
CA LYS A 495 -26.75 -4.54 -4.86
C LYS A 495 -26.77 -5.57 -3.74
N ILE A 496 -27.09 -5.14 -2.51
CA ILE A 496 -27.22 -6.02 -1.34
C ILE A 496 -28.34 -7.04 -1.55
N ALA A 497 -29.52 -6.59 -1.94
CA ALA A 497 -30.66 -7.46 -2.20
C ALA A 497 -30.35 -8.50 -3.31
N LYS A 498 -29.68 -8.07 -4.38
CA LYS A 498 -29.25 -8.96 -5.46
C LYS A 498 -28.32 -10.06 -4.96
N LEU A 499 -27.29 -9.70 -4.15
CA LEU A 499 -26.34 -10.68 -3.61
C LEU A 499 -27.02 -11.71 -2.71
N LEU A 500 -27.91 -11.28 -1.82
CA LEU A 500 -28.63 -12.16 -0.92
C LEU A 500 -29.63 -13.08 -1.66
N ALA A 501 -30.15 -12.64 -2.79
CA ALA A 501 -31.14 -13.38 -3.58
C ALA A 501 -30.54 -14.49 -4.46
N ILE A 502 -29.26 -14.46 -4.77
CA ILE A 502 -28.61 -15.44 -5.67
C ILE A 502 -28.74 -16.86 -5.09
N ASN A 503 -28.43 -17.04 -3.81
CA ASN A 503 -28.51 -18.33 -3.11
C ASN A 503 -27.88 -19.50 -3.89
N GLY A 504 -26.67 -19.27 -4.41
CA GLY A 504 -25.91 -20.24 -5.20
C GLY A 504 -25.27 -21.35 -4.34
N LYS A 505 -24.28 -22.02 -4.89
CA LYS A 505 -23.59 -23.16 -4.27
C LYS A 505 -22.20 -22.83 -3.73
N GLN A 506 -21.56 -21.79 -4.27
CA GLN A 506 -20.18 -21.47 -3.96
C GLN A 506 -20.08 -20.41 -2.85
N SER A 507 -19.22 -20.66 -1.86
CA SER A 507 -18.92 -19.66 -0.84
C SER A 507 -18.18 -18.44 -1.43
N VAL A 508 -18.29 -17.31 -0.76
CA VAL A 508 -17.55 -16.10 -1.15
C VAL A 508 -16.05 -16.36 -1.12
N ASP A 509 -15.56 -17.06 -0.08
CA ASP A 509 -14.14 -17.36 0.07
C ASP A 509 -13.62 -18.28 -1.04
N ASP A 510 -14.39 -19.27 -1.50
CA ASP A 510 -13.96 -20.15 -2.60
C ASP A 510 -13.79 -19.38 -3.90
N ILE A 511 -14.71 -18.48 -4.21
CA ILE A 511 -14.60 -17.63 -5.40
C ILE A 511 -13.43 -16.66 -5.27
N HIS A 512 -13.21 -16.09 -4.07
CA HIS A 512 -12.08 -15.19 -3.84
C HIS A 512 -10.73 -15.91 -3.95
N LYS A 513 -10.63 -17.17 -3.46
CA LYS A 513 -9.44 -18.01 -3.66
C LYS A 513 -9.15 -18.26 -5.13
N LYS A 514 -10.19 -18.51 -5.94
CA LYS A 514 -10.04 -18.66 -7.41
C LYS A 514 -9.49 -17.38 -8.05
N LEU A 515 -10.04 -16.22 -7.68
CA LEU A 515 -9.52 -14.92 -8.14
C LEU A 515 -8.07 -14.72 -7.72
N GLY A 516 -7.76 -14.99 -6.46
CA GLY A 516 -6.40 -14.87 -5.93
C GLY A 516 -5.39 -15.76 -6.67
N HIS A 517 -5.79 -16.98 -7.01
CA HIS A 517 -4.97 -17.90 -7.81
C HIS A 517 -4.72 -17.35 -9.23
N ILE A 518 -5.77 -16.90 -9.92
CA ILE A 518 -5.64 -16.28 -11.26
C ILE A 518 -4.68 -15.09 -11.20
N MET A 519 -4.87 -14.22 -10.21
CA MET A 519 -4.04 -13.01 -10.04
C MET A 519 -2.58 -13.35 -9.74
N TRP A 520 -2.32 -14.28 -8.82
CA TRP A 520 -0.95 -14.66 -8.46
C TRP A 520 -0.19 -15.29 -9.62
N GLU A 521 -0.81 -16.23 -10.32
CA GLU A 521 -0.17 -16.96 -11.42
C GLU A 521 0.01 -16.11 -12.69
N ASN A 522 -0.93 -15.25 -13.01
CA ASN A 522 -0.95 -14.56 -14.30
C ASN A 522 -0.64 -13.04 -14.21
N VAL A 523 -0.86 -12.41 -13.05
CA VAL A 523 -0.70 -10.97 -12.84
C VAL A 523 0.27 -10.67 -11.68
N GLY A 524 1.01 -11.66 -11.22
CA GLY A 524 1.94 -11.60 -10.09
C GLY A 524 3.31 -11.02 -10.46
N MET A 525 4.38 -11.71 -10.04
CA MET A 525 5.75 -11.22 -10.18
C MET A 525 6.33 -11.25 -11.58
N ALA A 526 5.91 -12.22 -12.40
CA ALA A 526 6.39 -12.40 -13.78
C ALA A 526 5.18 -12.51 -14.70
N ARG A 527 5.04 -11.56 -15.59
CA ARG A 527 3.87 -11.39 -16.46
C ARG A 527 4.27 -11.60 -17.92
N THR A 528 3.37 -12.17 -18.70
CA THR A 528 3.50 -12.24 -20.17
C THR A 528 2.22 -11.71 -20.81
N LYS A 529 2.29 -11.32 -22.08
CA LYS A 529 1.09 -10.96 -22.85
C LYS A 529 0.05 -12.07 -22.74
N GLU A 530 0.47 -13.32 -22.96
CA GLU A 530 -0.40 -14.49 -22.89
C GLU A 530 -1.04 -14.68 -21.51
N SER A 531 -0.25 -14.61 -20.43
CA SER A 531 -0.77 -14.76 -19.07
C SER A 531 -1.76 -13.67 -18.70
N LEU A 532 -1.54 -12.43 -19.14
CA LEU A 532 -2.43 -11.30 -18.88
C LEU A 532 -3.74 -11.38 -19.66
N GLU A 533 -3.70 -11.77 -20.93
CA GLU A 533 -4.89 -12.02 -21.75
C GLU A 533 -5.72 -13.18 -21.18
N LYS A 534 -5.06 -14.25 -20.73
CA LYS A 534 -5.68 -15.36 -20.01
C LYS A 534 -6.37 -14.88 -18.73
N ALA A 535 -5.68 -14.09 -17.91
CA ALA A 535 -6.24 -13.54 -16.67
C ALA A 535 -7.51 -12.72 -16.92
N ILE A 536 -7.51 -11.84 -17.92
CA ILE A 536 -8.68 -11.04 -18.28
C ILE A 536 -9.87 -11.95 -18.61
N THR A 537 -9.65 -12.97 -19.43
CA THR A 537 -10.70 -13.93 -19.84
C THR A 537 -11.23 -14.73 -18.65
N GLU A 538 -10.34 -15.26 -17.82
CA GLU A 538 -10.71 -16.07 -16.65
C GLU A 538 -11.40 -15.23 -15.57
N ILE A 539 -10.97 -13.99 -15.33
CA ILE A 539 -11.61 -13.09 -14.36
C ILE A 539 -13.02 -12.70 -14.82
N GLN A 540 -13.21 -12.43 -16.12
CA GLN A 540 -14.54 -12.15 -16.67
C GLN A 540 -15.48 -13.36 -16.52
N ALA A 541 -14.99 -14.57 -16.76
CA ALA A 541 -15.75 -15.81 -16.55
C ALA A 541 -16.09 -16.00 -15.06
N LEU A 542 -15.12 -15.80 -14.17
CA LEU A 542 -15.32 -15.91 -12.72
C LEU A 542 -16.32 -14.86 -12.20
N ARG A 543 -16.31 -13.64 -12.74
CA ARG A 543 -17.30 -12.60 -12.40
C ARG A 543 -18.73 -13.02 -12.78
N LYS A 544 -18.91 -13.63 -13.96
CA LYS A 544 -20.21 -14.19 -14.37
C LYS A 544 -20.65 -15.33 -13.45
N GLU A 545 -19.71 -16.21 -13.08
CA GLU A 545 -19.95 -17.29 -12.12
C GLU A 545 -20.36 -16.74 -10.74
N PHE A 546 -19.66 -15.73 -10.24
CA PHE A 546 -19.99 -15.05 -8.98
C PHE A 546 -21.44 -14.54 -8.97
N TRP A 547 -21.84 -13.77 -9.96
CA TRP A 547 -23.19 -13.19 -10.04
C TRP A 547 -24.30 -14.20 -10.34
N LYS A 548 -23.95 -15.45 -10.60
CA LYS A 548 -24.89 -16.54 -10.85
C LYS A 548 -24.97 -17.53 -9.69
N ASP A 549 -23.86 -17.82 -9.03
CA ASP A 549 -23.72 -18.99 -8.16
C ASP A 549 -23.13 -18.71 -6.76
N VAL A 550 -22.89 -17.45 -6.39
CA VAL A 550 -22.41 -17.13 -5.05
C VAL A 550 -23.49 -17.37 -4.01
N LYS A 551 -23.11 -17.91 -2.87
CA LYS A 551 -23.98 -18.09 -1.70
C LYS A 551 -23.56 -17.13 -0.59
N VAL A 552 -24.40 -16.14 -0.33
CA VAL A 552 -24.26 -15.21 0.77
C VAL A 552 -25.30 -15.56 1.83
N VAL A 553 -24.84 -16.05 2.98
CA VAL A 553 -25.71 -16.41 4.11
C VAL A 553 -26.02 -15.18 4.96
N GLY A 554 -27.07 -15.28 5.81
CA GLY A 554 -27.49 -14.21 6.70
C GLY A 554 -28.47 -13.24 6.08
N LYS A 555 -28.68 -12.11 6.74
CA LYS A 555 -29.66 -11.06 6.35
C LYS A 555 -28.97 -9.71 6.19
N GLU A 556 -29.66 -8.78 5.55
CA GLU A 556 -29.15 -7.42 5.33
C GLU A 556 -29.08 -6.60 6.64
N ASN A 557 -30.04 -6.79 7.53
CA ASN A 557 -30.20 -6.02 8.77
C ASN A 557 -29.54 -6.67 9.98
N ASP A 558 -28.50 -7.48 9.75
CA ASP A 558 -27.75 -8.16 10.79
C ASP A 558 -26.25 -7.88 10.66
N PHE A 559 -25.49 -8.22 11.68
CA PHE A 559 -24.05 -8.39 11.58
C PHE A 559 -23.76 -9.55 10.62
N ASN A 560 -23.34 -9.24 9.40
CA ASN A 560 -23.20 -10.22 8.33
C ASN A 560 -21.84 -10.07 7.62
N VAL A 561 -20.85 -10.84 8.10
CA VAL A 561 -19.48 -10.85 7.55
C VAL A 561 -19.45 -11.42 6.13
N GLU A 562 -20.30 -12.38 5.80
CA GLU A 562 -20.35 -12.96 4.45
C GLU A 562 -20.85 -11.94 3.42
N LEU A 563 -21.80 -11.09 3.81
CA LEU A 563 -22.25 -9.98 2.96
C LEU A 563 -21.14 -8.93 2.76
N GLU A 564 -20.38 -8.61 3.81
CA GLU A 564 -19.21 -7.72 3.70
C GLU A 564 -18.19 -8.27 2.70
N LYS A 565 -17.84 -9.55 2.81
CA LYS A 565 -16.92 -10.24 1.90
C LYS A 565 -17.45 -10.25 0.46
N ALA A 566 -18.75 -10.52 0.28
CA ALA A 566 -19.37 -10.58 -1.05
C ALA A 566 -19.36 -9.21 -1.75
N LEU A 567 -19.65 -8.14 -1.02
CA LEU A 567 -19.60 -6.77 -1.56
C LEU A 567 -18.17 -6.39 -2.01
N ARG A 568 -17.16 -6.76 -1.21
CA ARG A 568 -15.74 -6.54 -1.58
C ARG A 568 -15.32 -7.39 -2.78
N LEU A 569 -15.69 -8.67 -2.80
CA LEU A 569 -15.32 -9.56 -3.90
C LEU A 569 -15.94 -9.11 -5.21
N ALA A 570 -17.16 -8.58 -5.20
CA ALA A 570 -17.77 -7.99 -6.39
C ALA A 570 -16.88 -6.86 -6.98
N ASP A 571 -16.29 -6.04 -6.12
CA ASP A 571 -15.37 -4.98 -6.53
C ASP A 571 -14.01 -5.54 -6.96
N PHE A 572 -13.48 -6.54 -6.25
CA PHE A 572 -12.20 -7.17 -6.58
C PHE A 572 -12.19 -7.87 -7.93
N LEU A 573 -13.32 -8.47 -8.33
CA LEU A 573 -13.46 -9.11 -9.64
C LEU A 573 -13.34 -8.10 -10.80
N GLU A 574 -13.75 -6.85 -10.59
CA GLU A 574 -13.56 -5.78 -11.58
C GLU A 574 -12.16 -5.16 -11.46
N LEU A 575 -11.68 -4.94 -10.24
CA LEU A 575 -10.35 -4.35 -10.00
C LEU A 575 -9.22 -5.28 -10.47
N GLY A 576 -9.35 -6.58 -10.27
CA GLY A 576 -8.39 -7.57 -10.78
C GLY A 576 -8.28 -7.54 -12.32
N GLU A 577 -9.41 -7.40 -13.02
CA GLU A 577 -9.40 -7.21 -14.47
C GLU A 577 -8.71 -5.90 -14.87
N LEU A 578 -8.97 -4.81 -14.16
CA LEU A 578 -8.32 -3.52 -14.41
C LEU A 578 -6.79 -3.62 -14.22
N MET A 579 -6.33 -4.32 -13.18
CA MET A 579 -4.91 -4.56 -12.95
C MET A 579 -4.27 -5.35 -14.11
N ALA A 580 -4.93 -6.38 -14.59
CA ALA A 580 -4.46 -7.18 -15.73
C ALA A 580 -4.43 -6.35 -17.03
N ARG A 581 -5.44 -5.53 -17.29
CA ARG A 581 -5.49 -4.64 -18.46
C ARG A 581 -4.39 -3.58 -18.44
N ASP A 582 -4.13 -2.98 -17.30
CA ASP A 582 -3.05 -2.01 -17.14
C ASP A 582 -1.67 -2.64 -17.37
N ALA A 583 -1.45 -3.84 -16.81
CA ALA A 583 -0.23 -4.60 -17.03
C ALA A 583 -0.04 -5.00 -18.50
N LEU A 584 -1.12 -5.36 -19.19
CA LEU A 584 -1.10 -5.68 -20.62
C LEU A 584 -0.77 -4.47 -21.49
N ASN A 585 -1.32 -3.30 -21.14
CA ASN A 585 -1.05 -2.04 -21.85
C ASN A 585 0.41 -1.59 -21.70
N ARG A 586 1.05 -1.87 -20.57
CA ARG A 586 2.41 -1.40 -20.27
C ARG A 586 3.45 -2.41 -20.77
N GLU A 587 3.87 -2.23 -22.01
CA GLU A 587 4.84 -3.08 -22.71
C GLU A 587 6.29 -2.71 -22.36
N GLU A 588 6.59 -2.72 -21.08
CA GLU A 588 7.91 -2.53 -20.49
C GLU A 588 8.01 -3.30 -19.19
N SER A 589 9.19 -3.32 -18.57
CA SER A 589 9.35 -3.76 -17.17
C SER A 589 9.91 -2.62 -16.34
N CYS A 590 9.20 -2.29 -15.25
CA CYS A 590 9.62 -1.27 -14.29
C CYS A 590 9.15 -1.63 -12.88
N GLY A 591 10.05 -1.57 -11.90
CA GLY A 591 9.74 -1.86 -10.50
C GLY A 591 8.99 -3.17 -10.28
N GLY A 592 7.81 -3.07 -9.68
CA GLY A 592 6.92 -4.21 -9.42
C GLY A 592 6.22 -4.78 -10.66
N HIS A 593 6.24 -4.06 -11.78
CA HIS A 593 5.70 -4.52 -13.05
C HIS A 593 6.82 -5.15 -13.89
N PHE A 594 6.82 -6.47 -14.00
CA PHE A 594 7.81 -7.21 -14.77
C PHE A 594 7.15 -8.05 -15.87
N ARG A 595 7.45 -7.69 -17.12
CA ARG A 595 7.06 -8.42 -18.32
C ARG A 595 8.25 -9.23 -18.81
N THR A 596 8.13 -10.54 -18.86
CA THR A 596 9.26 -11.43 -19.26
C THR A 596 9.71 -11.20 -20.69
N GLU A 597 8.84 -10.63 -21.55
CA GLU A 597 9.20 -10.20 -22.91
C GLU A 597 10.04 -8.93 -22.94
N HIS A 598 10.06 -8.15 -21.85
CA HIS A 598 10.75 -6.88 -21.71
C HIS A 598 11.80 -6.94 -20.60
N GLN A 599 12.85 -7.70 -20.85
CA GLN A 599 14.02 -7.83 -19.97
C GLN A 599 15.31 -7.65 -20.75
N THR A 600 16.39 -7.33 -20.05
CA THR A 600 17.74 -7.28 -20.62
C THR A 600 18.24 -8.70 -20.89
N GLU A 601 19.34 -8.83 -21.63
CA GLU A 601 20.00 -10.11 -21.87
C GLU A 601 20.43 -10.81 -20.56
N GLU A 602 20.63 -10.02 -19.51
CA GLU A 602 21.00 -10.49 -18.17
C GLU A 602 19.80 -10.82 -17.27
N GLY A 603 18.56 -10.73 -17.77
CA GLY A 603 17.33 -11.03 -17.04
C GLY A 603 16.84 -9.92 -16.11
N GLU A 604 17.37 -8.69 -16.25
CA GLU A 604 16.92 -7.53 -15.47
C GLU A 604 15.75 -6.80 -16.17
N ALA A 605 15.00 -6.02 -15.40
CA ALA A 605 13.88 -5.25 -15.91
C ALA A 605 14.36 -4.23 -16.97
N LYS A 606 13.72 -4.25 -18.14
CA LYS A 606 13.99 -3.31 -19.24
C LYS A 606 12.85 -2.31 -19.35
N ARG A 607 13.12 -1.07 -18.96
CA ARG A 607 12.20 0.05 -19.18
C ARG A 607 12.21 0.51 -20.62
N ASP A 608 11.11 1.10 -21.02
CA ASP A 608 10.99 1.86 -22.26
C ASP A 608 10.65 3.34 -21.92
N ASP A 609 11.70 4.13 -21.74
CA ASP A 609 11.57 5.54 -21.37
C ASP A 609 11.17 6.44 -22.56
N GLU A 610 11.10 5.93 -23.77
CA GLU A 610 10.58 6.63 -24.93
C GLU A 610 9.06 6.59 -24.99
N ASN A 611 8.46 5.45 -24.71
CA ASN A 611 7.03 5.21 -24.93
C ASN A 611 6.18 5.16 -23.65
N PHE A 612 6.77 4.90 -22.46
CA PHE A 612 6.02 4.60 -21.23
C PHE A 612 6.31 5.53 -20.04
N VAL A 613 6.90 6.71 -20.25
CA VAL A 613 7.08 7.72 -19.20
C VAL A 613 5.78 8.49 -18.97
N TYR A 614 4.78 7.79 -18.43
CA TYR A 614 3.48 8.38 -18.09
C TYR A 614 2.81 7.61 -16.94
N ALA A 615 1.89 8.27 -16.25
CA ALA A 615 0.91 7.62 -15.41
C ALA A 615 -0.26 7.15 -16.29
N ALA A 616 -0.58 5.86 -16.23
CA ALA A 616 -1.71 5.28 -16.93
C ALA A 616 -2.97 5.48 -16.09
N VAL A 617 -3.87 6.37 -16.51
CA VAL A 617 -5.08 6.72 -15.76
C VAL A 617 -6.30 6.16 -16.46
N TRP A 618 -7.01 5.29 -15.76
CA TRP A 618 -8.18 4.58 -16.28
C TRP A 618 -9.48 5.22 -15.83
N GLU A 619 -10.44 5.28 -16.73
CA GLU A 619 -11.81 5.75 -16.50
C GLU A 619 -12.78 4.58 -16.62
N TYR A 620 -13.67 4.45 -15.64
CA TYR A 620 -14.70 3.42 -15.62
C TYR A 620 -15.77 3.65 -16.69
N LYS A 621 -16.09 2.62 -17.46
CA LYS A 621 -17.12 2.67 -18.52
C LYS A 621 -18.29 1.71 -18.31
N GLY A 622 -18.22 0.90 -17.26
CA GLY A 622 -19.22 -0.12 -16.94
C GLY A 622 -18.59 -1.49 -16.67
N MET A 623 -19.31 -2.35 -15.99
CA MET A 623 -18.80 -3.67 -15.56
C MET A 623 -18.40 -4.56 -16.74
N ASP A 624 -19.15 -4.51 -17.84
CA ASP A 624 -18.91 -5.34 -19.02
C ASP A 624 -18.31 -4.54 -20.20
N GLN A 625 -17.75 -3.38 -19.92
CA GLN A 625 -17.10 -2.53 -20.92
C GLN A 625 -15.62 -2.37 -20.60
N ALA A 626 -14.79 -2.28 -21.64
CA ALA A 626 -13.38 -1.95 -21.46
C ALA A 626 -13.23 -0.52 -20.89
N PRO A 627 -12.39 -0.32 -19.87
CA PRO A 627 -12.11 1.01 -19.36
C PRO A 627 -11.36 1.84 -20.40
N GLU A 628 -11.45 3.15 -20.30
CA GLU A 628 -10.74 4.08 -21.19
C GLU A 628 -9.45 4.56 -20.54
N LEU A 629 -8.35 4.53 -21.29
CA LEU A 629 -7.04 4.98 -20.85
C LEU A 629 -6.79 6.45 -21.23
N THR A 630 -6.40 7.26 -20.25
CA THR A 630 -5.79 8.58 -20.47
C THR A 630 -4.37 8.57 -19.91
N LYS A 631 -3.40 9.04 -20.68
CA LYS A 631 -2.00 9.08 -20.29
C LYS A 631 -1.66 10.46 -19.72
N GLU A 632 -1.10 10.52 -18.52
CA GLU A 632 -0.49 11.71 -17.97
C GLU A 632 1.02 11.64 -18.19
N PRO A 633 1.62 12.47 -19.07
CA PRO A 633 3.05 12.49 -19.27
C PRO A 633 3.79 12.87 -17.98
N LEU A 634 4.86 12.14 -17.64
CA LEU A 634 5.77 12.47 -16.55
C LEU A 634 6.98 13.20 -17.13
N ASN A 635 7.20 14.43 -16.70
CA ASN A 635 8.31 15.26 -17.14
C ASN A 635 9.38 15.32 -16.04
N PHE A 636 10.63 15.08 -16.41
CA PHE A 636 11.77 15.13 -15.51
C PHE A 636 12.66 16.33 -15.88
N GLU A 637 12.63 17.37 -15.03
CA GLU A 637 13.44 18.58 -15.16
C GLU A 637 14.74 18.50 -14.35
N PHE A 638 14.73 17.77 -13.24
CA PHE A 638 15.78 17.76 -12.22
C PHE A 638 16.53 16.43 -12.14
N VAL A 639 15.90 15.34 -12.57
CA VAL A 639 16.49 14.00 -12.58
C VAL A 639 16.31 13.39 -13.97
N HIS A 640 17.40 12.91 -14.56
CA HIS A 640 17.32 12.26 -15.87
C HIS A 640 17.12 10.74 -15.71
N PRO A 641 16.15 10.13 -16.43
CA PRO A 641 15.98 8.69 -16.43
C PRO A 641 17.26 7.96 -16.81
N ALA A 642 17.67 7.02 -15.97
CA ALA A 642 18.82 6.15 -16.21
C ALA A 642 18.49 4.73 -15.76
N GLN A 643 19.06 3.73 -16.42
CA GLN A 643 18.86 2.33 -16.04
C GLN A 643 19.35 2.10 -14.60
N ARG A 644 18.55 1.43 -13.80
CA ARG A 644 18.97 1.01 -12.46
C ARG A 644 20.07 -0.04 -12.58
N ASN A 645 21.14 0.12 -11.82
CA ASN A 645 22.19 -0.89 -11.69
C ASN A 645 22.42 -1.18 -10.20
N TYR A 646 22.39 -2.45 -9.84
CA TYR A 646 22.61 -2.95 -8.49
C TYR A 646 23.77 -3.96 -8.43
N LYS A 647 24.49 -4.15 -9.55
CA LYS A 647 25.62 -5.07 -9.68
C LYS A 647 26.96 -4.41 -9.35
N ASP A 648 27.11 -3.11 -9.63
CA ASP A 648 28.33 -2.34 -9.43
C ASP A 648 28.37 -1.61 -8.09
#